data_8e57d6d62bf11b5433ddaa184342f49b
#
_entry.id   8e57d6d62bf11b5433ddaa184342f49b
#
_cell.length_a   1.000
_cell.length_b   1.000
_cell.length_c   1.000
_cell.angle_alpha   90.00
_cell.angle_beta   90.00
_cell.angle_gamma   90.00
#
_symmetry.space_group_name_H-M   'P 1'
#
loop_
_entity.id
_entity.type
_entity.pdbx_description
1 polymer ?
#
loop_
_entity_poly.entity_id
_entity_poly.type
_entity_poly.pdbx_seq_one_letter_code
_entity_poly.pdbx_strand_id
1 'polypeptide(L)'
;MSDNYIAPNTNIGILYPNWVTYNYKKYKVKKTPFDPNIDLCKLQKKPSGAMKPRPYQEFLQKYMRFESPYRTILVYHGLGVGKTATSIYIYNLLYNKSKNWNVYILVKKSLFKGWLDELNKFLERSDFKDRLSNVHLINYDSSNANIKFKEIIQDKSNIGKNNLYIIDEVHNFIRNVYSNVTNQQSIRALEIYEHLKREIKDTKETRIICISGTPVINRPYELGLLFNLLRPGIFPNKEDEFNNIFLKNEYSKEINQDTKNLFQRRILGLVSYYEDYHKGLYAEKTIKEIEINMSSYQEKVYDYFEAIEEKLDKKKSKYRRKSGTDTEMFKAYTRQACNFVFPYINKDINGEKRPRPNVYRKSLKGVENDIHKHERNLLNKKNNAKASEVLKLYTNACNKYVSSVEKLWKSFQDADKKNKITLQSFIDQLKSDDKLDINEFINKNKNKSKLMNGMYNCSPKILYMCFNIIRNTGNALVYTNYVNMEGIQVIKIYFKFFNITKYGEYHGGIVDREIREKTRSLFNDPKNKNGDFLNVIMISPAMTEGVNLTNVRHVHILEPHWNLVRIQQVIGRSIRQCSHQNLPMNERNVIVYKYFIKRKNEKPTTDQTINEIATNKYNLLDTFLQAVKEAAIDCELFKEVNQSDGEYSCFKFAAEDKLSKELGYAFRKNIYDDLKKENKGSNSSHYETKKIKTFKIKAVTKDSSTVNEYWYNPDTGYVFDIDVDVLIGRINKDKNNLPEMRDIETYIISNLSELDKYKLSKKLV
;
A
#
# COMPACT_ATOMS: atom_id res chain seq x y z
N MET A 1 -2.58 18.66 -32.30
CA MET A 1 -1.38 18.34 -31.50
C MET A 1 -1.73 17.14 -30.67
N SER A 2 -0.93 16.09 -30.69
CA SER A 2 -1.24 14.87 -29.96
C SER A 2 -1.12 15.18 -28.47
N ASP A 3 -2.19 14.94 -27.70
CA ASP A 3 -2.36 15.20 -26.26
C ASP A 3 -1.38 14.42 -25.34
N ASN A 4 -0.25 13.95 -25.87
CA ASN A 4 0.70 13.08 -25.20
C ASN A 4 1.85 13.82 -24.51
N TYR A 5 1.86 15.16 -24.52
CA TYR A 5 2.96 15.94 -23.98
C TYR A 5 2.46 16.95 -22.96
N ILE A 6 3.03 16.90 -21.75
CA ILE A 6 2.97 18.03 -20.86
C ILE A 6 4.14 18.93 -21.20
N ALA A 7 3.85 20.16 -21.61
CA ALA A 7 4.88 21.17 -21.70
C ALA A 7 5.40 21.47 -20.29
N PRO A 8 6.71 21.56 -20.08
CA PRO A 8 7.28 21.94 -18.79
C PRO A 8 6.91 23.38 -18.44
N ASN A 9 6.56 24.17 -19.43
CA ASN A 9 6.01 25.51 -19.29
C ASN A 9 4.52 25.50 -19.58
N THR A 10 3.80 26.33 -18.83
CA THR A 10 2.52 26.84 -19.30
C THR A 10 2.73 27.82 -20.44
N ASN A 11 1.68 28.16 -21.21
CA ASN A 11 1.73 29.15 -22.29
C ASN A 11 2.29 30.52 -21.89
N ILE A 12 2.48 30.77 -20.60
CA ILE A 12 2.94 31.99 -19.98
C ILE A 12 4.38 31.92 -19.47
N GLY A 13 5.11 30.83 -19.77
CA GLY A 13 6.52 30.67 -19.41
C GLY A 13 6.78 30.27 -17.95
N ILE A 14 5.75 29.84 -17.22
CA ILE A 14 5.89 29.33 -15.85
C ILE A 14 6.13 27.82 -15.89
N LEU A 15 7.13 27.32 -15.17
CA LEU A 15 7.34 25.88 -15.01
C LEU A 15 6.11 25.21 -14.40
N TYR A 16 5.72 24.05 -14.96
CA TYR A 16 4.48 23.37 -14.56
C TYR A 16 4.37 23.10 -13.05
N PRO A 17 5.40 22.62 -12.34
CA PRO A 17 5.32 22.45 -10.88
C PRO A 17 5.06 23.76 -10.14
N ASN A 18 5.68 24.85 -10.57
CA ASN A 18 5.48 26.18 -9.97
C ASN A 18 4.07 26.71 -10.27
N TRP A 19 3.56 26.48 -11.50
CA TRP A 19 2.19 26.85 -11.86
C TRP A 19 1.17 26.13 -10.97
N VAL A 20 1.35 24.83 -10.72
CA VAL A 20 0.48 24.08 -9.82
C VAL A 20 0.54 24.66 -8.40
N THR A 21 1.74 24.85 -7.87
CA THR A 21 1.94 25.41 -6.54
C THR A 21 1.26 26.77 -6.39
N TYR A 22 1.44 27.63 -7.36
CA TYR A 22 0.87 28.98 -7.34
C TYR A 22 -0.66 28.96 -7.42
N ASN A 23 -1.24 28.33 -8.44
CA ASN A 23 -2.69 28.34 -8.65
C ASN A 23 -3.49 27.60 -7.57
N TYR A 24 -2.85 26.69 -6.85
CA TYR A 24 -3.47 25.87 -5.81
C TYR A 24 -2.93 26.15 -4.41
N LYS A 25 -2.20 27.25 -4.22
CA LYS A 25 -1.58 27.65 -2.92
C LYS A 25 -2.56 27.64 -1.74
N LYS A 26 -3.83 28.00 -1.97
CA LYS A 26 -4.87 27.98 -0.93
C LYS A 26 -5.14 26.59 -0.32
N TYR A 27 -4.72 25.54 -1.00
CA TYR A 27 -4.83 24.15 -0.51
C TYR A 27 -3.59 23.67 0.21
N LYS A 28 -2.54 24.50 0.33
CA LYS A 28 -1.32 24.16 1.07
C LYS A 28 -1.68 23.78 2.51
N VAL A 29 -1.22 22.61 2.94
CA VAL A 29 -1.40 22.11 4.30
C VAL A 29 -0.12 22.33 5.08
N LYS A 30 -0.21 23.10 6.16
CA LYS A 30 0.90 23.31 7.08
C LYS A 30 0.93 22.20 8.12
N LYS A 31 2.13 21.80 8.53
CA LYS A 31 2.30 20.85 9.64
C LYS A 31 1.84 21.51 10.93
N THR A 32 0.80 20.97 11.54
CA THR A 32 0.36 21.42 12.86
C THR A 32 1.35 20.89 13.92
N PRO A 33 1.88 21.71 14.82
CA PRO A 33 2.69 21.22 15.92
C PRO A 33 1.92 20.19 16.75
N PHE A 34 2.62 19.15 17.21
CA PHE A 34 2.02 18.19 18.10
C PHE A 34 1.92 18.79 19.52
N ASP A 35 0.69 18.88 20.03
CA ASP A 35 0.41 19.25 21.41
C ASP A 35 -0.17 18.00 22.12
N PRO A 36 0.52 17.44 23.12
CA PRO A 36 0.05 16.26 23.85
C PRO A 36 -1.23 16.51 24.65
N ASN A 37 -1.64 17.77 24.87
CA ASN A 37 -2.85 18.12 25.57
C ASN A 37 -4.09 18.19 24.64
N ILE A 38 -3.87 18.22 23.33
CA ILE A 38 -4.95 18.36 22.33
C ILE A 38 -5.22 17.03 21.65
N ASP A 39 -6.40 16.43 21.91
CA ASP A 39 -6.84 15.23 21.20
C ASP A 39 -7.48 15.60 19.85
N LEU A 40 -6.66 15.63 18.80
CA LEU A 40 -7.10 15.94 17.44
C LEU A 40 -8.19 14.98 16.92
N CYS A 41 -8.21 13.75 17.41
CA CYS A 41 -9.24 12.78 17.02
C CYS A 41 -10.61 13.10 17.58
N LYS A 42 -10.68 13.72 18.77
CA LYS A 42 -11.93 14.22 19.35
C LYS A 42 -12.41 15.48 18.65
N LEU A 43 -11.51 16.37 18.28
CA LEU A 43 -11.83 17.60 17.56
C LEU A 43 -12.40 17.36 16.16
N GLN A 44 -12.05 16.24 15.52
CA GLN A 44 -12.58 15.87 14.20
C GLN A 44 -14.03 15.36 14.22
N LYS A 45 -14.59 15.05 15.38
CA LYS A 45 -16.00 14.72 15.52
C LYS A 45 -16.84 15.99 15.42
N LYS A 46 -17.29 16.35 14.23
CA LYS A 46 -18.31 17.40 14.08
C LYS A 46 -19.71 16.86 14.38
N PRO A 47 -20.56 17.65 15.06
CA PRO A 47 -21.97 17.33 15.15
C PRO A 47 -22.60 17.41 13.74
N SER A 48 -23.46 16.46 13.42
CA SER A 48 -24.41 16.39 12.31
C SER A 48 -24.20 17.39 11.17
N GLY A 49 -23.48 17.01 10.14
CA GLY A 49 -23.37 17.74 8.89
C GLY A 49 -22.62 16.92 7.83
N ALA A 50 -22.93 17.14 6.54
CA ALA A 50 -22.22 16.52 5.45
C ALA A 50 -20.70 16.73 5.62
N MET A 51 -19.92 15.65 5.54
CA MET A 51 -18.46 15.75 5.66
C MET A 51 -17.92 16.59 4.53
N LYS A 52 -17.32 17.74 4.85
CA LYS A 52 -16.65 18.58 3.87
C LYS A 52 -15.34 17.93 3.42
N PRO A 53 -14.99 18.01 2.14
CA PRO A 53 -13.71 17.53 1.66
C PRO A 53 -12.55 18.29 2.36
N ARG A 54 -11.44 17.61 2.54
CA ARG A 54 -10.21 18.19 3.10
C ARG A 54 -9.43 18.93 2.02
N PRO A 55 -8.49 19.83 2.36
CA PRO A 55 -7.77 20.65 1.37
C PRO A 55 -7.15 19.84 0.23
N TYR A 56 -6.50 18.71 0.52
CA TYR A 56 -5.93 17.84 -0.52
C TYR A 56 -6.98 17.14 -1.39
N GLN A 57 -8.19 16.91 -0.87
CA GLN A 57 -9.31 16.38 -1.63
C GLN A 57 -9.93 17.46 -2.51
N GLU A 58 -10.09 18.68 -2.00
CA GLU A 58 -10.55 19.83 -2.77
C GLU A 58 -9.57 20.18 -3.90
N PHE A 59 -8.26 20.11 -3.63
CA PHE A 59 -7.23 20.28 -4.65
C PHE A 59 -7.46 19.33 -5.81
N LEU A 60 -7.61 18.02 -5.54
CA LEU A 60 -7.82 17.02 -6.58
C LEU A 60 -9.14 17.20 -7.34
N GLN A 61 -10.20 17.60 -6.67
CA GLN A 61 -11.47 17.98 -7.35
C GLN A 61 -11.22 19.09 -8.37
N LYS A 62 -10.49 20.14 -7.99
CA LYS A 62 -10.19 21.27 -8.89
C LYS A 62 -9.22 20.88 -9.99
N TYR A 63 -8.23 20.04 -9.69
CA TYR A 63 -7.27 19.53 -10.68
C TYR A 63 -7.95 18.67 -11.75
N MET A 64 -8.91 17.82 -11.36
CA MET A 64 -9.65 16.89 -12.22
C MET A 64 -11.00 17.41 -12.69
N ARG A 65 -11.28 18.73 -12.54
CA ARG A 65 -12.55 19.33 -12.97
C ARG A 65 -12.83 19.11 -14.45
N PHE A 66 -14.08 19.32 -14.87
CA PHE A 66 -14.52 19.05 -16.25
C PHE A 66 -13.68 19.79 -17.30
N GLU A 67 -13.40 21.06 -17.08
CA GLU A 67 -12.61 21.91 -17.99
C GLU A 67 -11.11 21.63 -17.96
N SER A 68 -10.65 20.80 -17.03
CA SER A 68 -9.24 20.49 -16.90
C SER A 68 -8.74 19.60 -18.04
N PRO A 69 -7.58 19.89 -18.63
CA PRO A 69 -6.95 19.00 -19.60
C PRO A 69 -6.39 17.71 -18.95
N TYR A 70 -6.29 17.69 -17.61
CA TYR A 70 -5.77 16.56 -16.86
C TYR A 70 -6.87 15.55 -16.57
N ARG A 71 -6.85 14.44 -17.28
CA ARG A 71 -7.94 13.46 -17.30
C ARG A 71 -7.65 12.18 -16.53
N THR A 72 -6.40 11.98 -16.16
CA THR A 72 -5.95 10.74 -15.54
C THR A 72 -5.04 11.02 -14.36
N ILE A 73 -5.17 10.25 -13.27
CA ILE A 73 -4.37 10.46 -12.07
C ILE A 73 -4.20 9.18 -11.26
N LEU A 74 -3.02 9.04 -10.66
CA LEU A 74 -2.75 8.13 -9.57
C LEU A 74 -2.92 8.87 -8.24
N VAL A 75 -3.90 8.49 -7.45
CA VAL A 75 -4.09 8.95 -6.07
C VAL A 75 -3.27 8.01 -5.16
N TYR A 76 -2.00 8.35 -4.98
CA TYR A 76 -1.06 7.63 -4.11
C TYR A 76 -1.11 8.24 -2.72
N HIS A 77 -2.18 7.98 -2.01
CA HIS A 77 -2.41 8.50 -0.66
C HIS A 77 -2.25 7.42 0.39
N GLY A 78 -1.80 7.79 1.57
CA GLY A 78 -1.61 6.90 2.71
C GLY A 78 -2.87 6.16 3.15
N LEU A 79 -2.72 5.21 4.05
CA LEU A 79 -3.85 4.43 4.58
C LEU A 79 -4.71 5.30 5.51
N GLY A 80 -6.03 5.25 5.32
CA GLY A 80 -6.97 5.95 6.21
C GLY A 80 -7.21 7.43 5.90
N VAL A 81 -6.53 8.02 4.93
CA VAL A 81 -6.70 9.44 4.56
C VAL A 81 -7.90 9.71 3.65
N GLY A 82 -8.75 8.72 3.35
CA GLY A 82 -10.00 8.92 2.61
C GLY A 82 -9.86 8.94 1.09
N LYS A 83 -9.02 8.07 0.53
CA LYS A 83 -8.85 7.89 -0.94
C LYS A 83 -10.17 7.67 -1.68
N THR A 84 -11.01 6.76 -1.17
CA THR A 84 -12.33 6.45 -1.72
C THR A 84 -13.22 7.69 -1.75
N ALA A 85 -13.25 8.43 -0.65
CA ALA A 85 -14.00 9.69 -0.57
C ALA A 85 -13.52 10.71 -1.61
N THR A 86 -12.20 10.82 -1.83
CA THR A 86 -11.62 11.72 -2.84
C THR A 86 -12.20 11.45 -4.23
N SER A 87 -12.25 10.18 -4.65
CA SER A 87 -12.79 9.82 -5.98
C SER A 87 -14.31 10.09 -6.10
N ILE A 88 -15.06 9.88 -5.00
CA ILE A 88 -16.49 10.20 -4.97
C ILE A 88 -16.71 11.70 -5.04
N TYR A 89 -15.89 12.51 -4.36
CA TYR A 89 -15.96 13.97 -4.46
C TYR A 89 -15.63 14.49 -5.86
N ILE A 90 -14.66 13.86 -6.57
CA ILE A 90 -14.40 14.19 -7.97
C ILE A 90 -15.62 13.87 -8.83
N TYR A 91 -16.24 12.72 -8.64
CA TYR A 91 -17.48 12.36 -9.33
C TYR A 91 -18.60 13.37 -9.06
N ASN A 92 -18.82 13.78 -7.82
CA ASN A 92 -19.82 14.79 -7.48
C ASN A 92 -19.59 16.09 -8.27
N LEU A 93 -18.34 16.55 -8.33
CA LEU A 93 -18.00 17.78 -9.07
C LEU A 93 -18.26 17.64 -10.58
N LEU A 94 -17.88 16.51 -11.17
CA LEU A 94 -18.12 16.23 -12.59
C LEU A 94 -19.61 16.14 -12.90
N TYR A 95 -20.39 15.46 -12.07
CA TYR A 95 -21.84 15.32 -12.22
C TYR A 95 -22.57 16.66 -12.05
N ASN A 96 -22.13 17.53 -11.16
CA ASN A 96 -22.71 18.86 -10.98
C ASN A 96 -22.53 19.75 -12.24
N LYS A 97 -21.46 19.53 -13.00
CA LYS A 97 -21.21 20.23 -14.24
C LYS A 97 -22.03 19.65 -15.42
N SER A 98 -22.12 18.33 -15.49
CA SER A 98 -22.89 17.61 -16.49
C SER A 98 -23.45 16.33 -15.87
N LYS A 99 -24.75 16.08 -16.00
CA LYS A 99 -25.41 14.88 -15.48
C LYS A 99 -25.12 13.62 -16.33
N ASN A 100 -24.36 13.75 -17.40
CA ASN A 100 -24.15 12.72 -18.42
C ASN A 100 -22.88 11.89 -18.15
N TRP A 101 -22.80 11.20 -17.00
CA TRP A 101 -21.65 10.37 -16.62
C TRP A 101 -22.05 8.95 -16.30
N ASN A 102 -21.22 7.97 -16.74
CA ASN A 102 -21.15 6.64 -16.18
C ASN A 102 -19.92 6.53 -15.28
N VAL A 103 -20.05 5.82 -14.17
CA VAL A 103 -18.95 5.60 -13.24
C VAL A 103 -18.70 4.09 -13.10
N TYR A 104 -17.56 3.65 -13.56
CA TYR A 104 -17.16 2.25 -13.50
C TYR A 104 -16.11 2.08 -12.40
N ILE A 105 -16.48 1.43 -11.31
CA ILE A 105 -15.59 1.18 -10.17
C ILE A 105 -15.04 -0.24 -10.27
N LEU A 106 -13.80 -0.37 -10.68
CA LEU A 106 -13.07 -1.63 -10.78
C LEU A 106 -12.48 -1.95 -9.41
N VAL A 107 -13.01 -2.98 -8.74
CA VAL A 107 -12.66 -3.27 -7.35
C VAL A 107 -12.86 -4.76 -7.03
N LYS A 108 -12.15 -5.28 -6.04
CA LYS A 108 -12.35 -6.66 -5.57
C LYS A 108 -13.71 -6.86 -4.91
N LYS A 109 -14.33 -8.03 -5.12
CA LYS A 109 -15.66 -8.34 -4.58
C LYS A 109 -15.75 -8.17 -3.04
N SER A 110 -14.68 -8.44 -2.33
CA SER A 110 -14.62 -8.25 -0.86
C SER A 110 -14.84 -6.80 -0.42
N LEU A 111 -14.57 -5.83 -1.29
CA LEU A 111 -14.66 -4.40 -1.00
C LEU A 111 -15.98 -3.77 -1.47
N PHE A 112 -16.85 -4.49 -2.17
CA PHE A 112 -18.11 -3.96 -2.72
C PHE A 112 -18.99 -3.30 -1.65
N LYS A 113 -19.18 -3.98 -0.51
CA LYS A 113 -19.99 -3.40 0.59
C LYS A 113 -19.37 -2.10 1.10
N GLY A 114 -18.05 -2.10 1.29
CA GLY A 114 -17.34 -0.89 1.74
C GLY A 114 -17.52 0.28 0.76
N TRP A 115 -17.47 0.02 -0.55
CA TRP A 115 -17.75 1.02 -1.57
C TRP A 115 -19.17 1.53 -1.55
N LEU A 116 -20.17 0.65 -1.38
CA LEU A 116 -21.57 1.06 -1.25
C LEU A 116 -21.80 1.91 0.00
N ASP A 117 -21.18 1.55 1.13
CA ASP A 117 -21.25 2.33 2.37
C ASP A 117 -20.62 3.72 2.18
N GLU A 118 -19.48 3.82 1.49
CA GLU A 118 -18.81 5.10 1.18
C GLU A 118 -19.60 5.94 0.16
N LEU A 119 -20.17 5.33 -0.87
CA LEU A 119 -21.08 6.02 -1.81
C LEU A 119 -22.29 6.59 -1.09
N ASN A 120 -22.92 5.80 -0.22
CA ASN A 120 -24.05 6.27 0.59
C ASN A 120 -23.69 7.44 1.51
N LYS A 121 -22.43 7.52 1.94
CA LYS A 121 -21.95 8.56 2.85
C LYS A 121 -21.52 9.83 2.15
N PHE A 122 -20.86 9.75 1.00
CA PHE A 122 -20.16 10.85 0.36
C PHE A 122 -20.80 11.35 -0.94
N LEU A 123 -21.74 10.62 -1.56
CA LEU A 123 -22.52 11.16 -2.66
C LEU A 123 -23.39 12.33 -2.16
N GLU A 124 -23.45 13.38 -2.95
CA GLU A 124 -24.33 14.50 -2.65
C GLU A 124 -25.79 14.07 -2.60
N ARG A 125 -26.54 14.63 -1.66
CA ARG A 125 -27.95 14.27 -1.43
C ARG A 125 -28.88 14.77 -2.54
N SER A 126 -28.50 15.88 -3.18
CA SER A 126 -29.16 16.30 -4.40
C SER A 126 -28.94 15.25 -5.49
N ASP A 127 -30.01 14.79 -6.13
CA ASP A 127 -29.97 13.79 -7.21
C ASP A 127 -29.29 12.45 -6.79
N PHE A 128 -29.34 12.09 -5.50
CA PHE A 128 -28.64 10.92 -4.96
C PHE A 128 -28.95 9.62 -5.71
N LYS A 129 -30.24 9.37 -6.00
CA LYS A 129 -30.68 8.16 -6.71
C LYS A 129 -30.11 8.12 -8.13
N ASP A 130 -30.13 9.24 -8.83
CA ASP A 130 -29.65 9.35 -10.21
C ASP A 130 -28.12 9.19 -10.24
N ARG A 131 -27.40 9.81 -9.29
CA ARG A 131 -25.95 9.61 -9.16
C ARG A 131 -25.59 8.15 -8.91
N LEU A 132 -26.33 7.50 -8.00
CA LEU A 132 -26.06 6.09 -7.65
C LEU A 132 -26.40 5.14 -8.79
N SER A 133 -27.46 5.42 -9.57
CA SER A 133 -27.86 4.59 -10.73
C SER A 133 -26.81 4.55 -11.83
N ASN A 134 -25.99 5.58 -11.95
CA ASN A 134 -24.89 5.67 -12.92
C ASN A 134 -23.61 4.94 -12.45
N VAL A 135 -23.59 4.36 -11.24
CA VAL A 135 -22.39 3.71 -10.68
C VAL A 135 -22.45 2.18 -10.87
N HIS A 136 -21.43 1.65 -11.52
CA HIS A 136 -21.28 0.22 -11.82
C HIS A 136 -20.08 -0.37 -11.09
N LEU A 137 -20.30 -1.32 -10.16
CA LEU A 137 -19.23 -2.03 -9.47
C LEU A 137 -18.80 -3.27 -10.27
N ILE A 138 -17.53 -3.33 -10.66
CA ILE A 138 -16.96 -4.40 -11.49
C ILE A 138 -15.86 -5.13 -10.71
N ASN A 139 -16.03 -6.45 -10.53
CA ASN A 139 -15.00 -7.27 -9.90
C ASN A 139 -13.94 -7.69 -10.92
N TYR A 140 -12.80 -7.00 -10.94
CA TYR A 140 -11.71 -7.31 -11.87
C TYR A 140 -10.97 -8.64 -11.58
N ASP A 141 -11.16 -9.25 -10.39
CA ASP A 141 -10.61 -10.56 -10.04
C ASP A 141 -11.51 -11.74 -10.45
N SER A 142 -12.71 -11.47 -10.99
CA SER A 142 -13.65 -12.51 -11.41
C SER A 142 -13.13 -13.32 -12.61
N SER A 143 -13.50 -14.59 -12.69
CA SER A 143 -13.17 -15.45 -13.83
C SER A 143 -13.77 -14.97 -15.17
N ASN A 144 -14.82 -14.15 -15.12
CA ASN A 144 -15.51 -13.54 -16.25
C ASN A 144 -15.48 -12.01 -16.21
N ALA A 145 -14.45 -11.42 -15.61
CA ALA A 145 -14.33 -9.96 -15.42
C ALA A 145 -14.43 -9.18 -16.74
N ASN A 146 -13.72 -9.63 -17.79
CA ASN A 146 -13.73 -9.02 -19.11
C ASN A 146 -15.09 -9.10 -19.81
N ILE A 147 -15.79 -10.22 -19.67
CA ILE A 147 -17.13 -10.41 -20.26
C ILE A 147 -18.11 -9.44 -19.60
N LYS A 148 -18.18 -9.44 -18.26
CA LYS A 148 -19.06 -8.53 -17.52
C LYS A 148 -18.73 -7.06 -17.76
N PHE A 149 -17.45 -6.73 -17.88
CA PHE A 149 -17.02 -5.38 -18.21
C PHE A 149 -17.57 -4.96 -19.59
N LYS A 150 -17.43 -5.81 -20.61
CA LYS A 150 -17.96 -5.56 -21.96
C LYS A 150 -19.49 -5.44 -21.96
N GLU A 151 -20.20 -6.34 -21.27
CA GLU A 151 -21.65 -6.30 -21.15
C GLU A 151 -22.15 -4.97 -20.58
N ILE A 152 -21.53 -4.48 -19.50
CA ILE A 152 -21.93 -3.23 -18.86
C ILE A 152 -21.64 -2.02 -19.76
N ILE A 153 -20.48 -1.96 -20.43
CA ILE A 153 -20.11 -0.83 -21.28
C ILE A 153 -20.97 -0.77 -22.55
N GLN A 154 -21.31 -1.95 -23.11
CA GLN A 154 -22.12 -2.06 -24.32
C GLN A 154 -23.63 -1.92 -24.07
N ASP A 155 -24.05 -1.80 -22.81
CA ASP A 155 -25.45 -1.56 -22.49
C ASP A 155 -25.92 -0.23 -23.12
N LYS A 156 -27.06 -0.29 -23.82
CA LYS A 156 -27.62 0.88 -24.55
C LYS A 156 -27.85 2.08 -23.66
N SER A 157 -28.15 1.88 -22.37
CA SER A 157 -28.34 2.95 -21.39
C SER A 157 -27.06 3.73 -21.07
N ASN A 158 -25.89 3.14 -21.37
CA ASN A 158 -24.58 3.70 -21.07
C ASN A 158 -23.93 4.37 -22.29
N ILE A 159 -24.45 4.13 -23.49
CA ILE A 159 -23.89 4.68 -24.73
C ILE A 159 -24.13 6.19 -24.80
N GLY A 160 -23.11 6.95 -25.22
CA GLY A 160 -23.19 8.41 -25.42
C GLY A 160 -22.98 9.23 -24.14
N LYS A 161 -22.65 8.56 -23.01
CA LYS A 161 -22.28 9.25 -21.77
C LYS A 161 -20.76 9.36 -21.64
N ASN A 162 -20.31 10.31 -20.82
CA ASN A 162 -18.92 10.44 -20.42
C ASN A 162 -18.55 9.33 -19.42
N ASN A 163 -17.35 8.80 -19.50
CA ASN A 163 -16.94 7.68 -18.68
C ASN A 163 -15.91 8.09 -17.60
N LEU A 164 -16.22 7.76 -16.36
CA LEU A 164 -15.29 7.86 -15.23
C LEU A 164 -14.94 6.46 -14.74
N TYR A 165 -13.68 6.08 -14.89
CA TYR A 165 -13.14 4.85 -14.37
C TYR A 165 -12.40 5.08 -13.06
N ILE A 166 -12.77 4.36 -12.03
CA ILE A 166 -12.10 4.37 -10.72
C ILE A 166 -11.56 2.97 -10.48
N ILE A 167 -10.24 2.83 -10.36
CA ILE A 167 -9.59 1.54 -10.14
C ILE A 167 -9.03 1.54 -8.72
N ASP A 168 -9.70 0.82 -7.83
CA ASP A 168 -9.27 0.72 -6.43
C ASP A 168 -8.26 -0.40 -6.23
N GLU A 169 -7.27 -0.14 -5.35
CA GLU A 169 -6.10 -0.98 -5.16
C GLU A 169 -5.47 -1.36 -6.51
N VAL A 170 -5.20 -0.34 -7.33
CA VAL A 170 -4.76 -0.48 -8.73
C VAL A 170 -3.56 -1.42 -8.89
N HIS A 171 -2.68 -1.52 -7.89
CA HIS A 171 -1.56 -2.44 -7.88
C HIS A 171 -1.99 -3.92 -8.07
N ASN A 172 -3.16 -4.32 -7.59
CA ASN A 172 -3.67 -5.67 -7.80
C ASN A 172 -4.14 -5.87 -9.24
N PHE A 173 -4.80 -4.85 -9.82
CA PHE A 173 -5.21 -4.87 -11.23
C PHE A 173 -4.00 -4.95 -12.15
N ILE A 174 -3.00 -4.08 -11.95
CA ILE A 174 -1.75 -4.05 -12.73
C ILE A 174 -0.96 -5.35 -12.58
N ARG A 175 -0.90 -5.94 -11.39
CA ARG A 175 -0.30 -7.26 -11.20
C ARG A 175 -0.99 -8.35 -12.01
N ASN A 176 -2.32 -8.31 -12.14
CA ASN A 176 -3.03 -9.25 -13.00
C ASN A 176 -2.69 -8.99 -14.47
N VAL A 177 -2.60 -7.74 -14.90
CA VAL A 177 -2.14 -7.35 -16.25
C VAL A 177 -0.72 -7.87 -16.50
N TYR A 178 0.21 -7.61 -15.58
CA TYR A 178 1.59 -8.11 -15.65
C TYR A 178 1.65 -9.63 -15.81
N SER A 179 0.88 -10.38 -15.01
CA SER A 179 0.81 -11.84 -15.09
C SER A 179 0.23 -12.32 -16.43
N ASN A 180 -0.66 -11.55 -17.05
CA ASN A 180 -1.22 -11.87 -18.37
C ASN A 180 -0.19 -11.63 -19.49
N VAL A 181 0.58 -10.55 -19.39
CA VAL A 181 1.63 -10.21 -20.37
C VAL A 181 2.77 -11.24 -20.33
N THR A 182 3.20 -11.66 -19.13
CA THR A 182 4.38 -12.54 -18.98
C THR A 182 4.06 -14.02 -19.16
N ASN A 183 2.92 -14.50 -18.67
CA ASN A 183 2.62 -15.94 -18.62
C ASN A 183 1.59 -16.40 -19.63
N GLN A 184 0.98 -15.51 -20.39
CA GLN A 184 -0.10 -15.78 -21.38
C GLN A 184 -1.28 -16.62 -20.85
N GLN A 185 -1.40 -16.80 -19.54
CA GLN A 185 -2.34 -17.73 -18.91
C GLN A 185 -3.77 -17.19 -18.78
N SER A 186 -3.99 -15.89 -18.92
CA SER A 186 -5.30 -15.26 -18.81
C SER A 186 -5.25 -13.86 -19.41
N ILE A 187 -6.10 -13.60 -20.39
CA ILE A 187 -6.16 -12.29 -21.08
C ILE A 187 -7.14 -11.30 -20.45
N ARG A 188 -7.84 -11.68 -19.38
CA ARG A 188 -8.98 -10.93 -18.82
C ARG A 188 -8.63 -9.52 -18.36
N ALA A 189 -7.62 -9.38 -17.51
CA ALA A 189 -7.19 -8.06 -17.03
C ALA A 189 -6.55 -7.26 -18.16
N LEU A 190 -5.85 -7.92 -19.09
CA LEU A 190 -5.23 -7.30 -20.24
C LEU A 190 -6.27 -6.72 -21.21
N GLU A 191 -7.38 -7.41 -21.45
CA GLU A 191 -8.47 -6.90 -22.31
C GLU A 191 -9.09 -5.61 -21.72
N ILE A 192 -9.36 -5.57 -20.42
CA ILE A 192 -9.85 -4.37 -19.74
C ILE A 192 -8.81 -3.24 -19.83
N TYR A 193 -7.55 -3.55 -19.56
CA TYR A 193 -6.42 -2.60 -19.61
C TYR A 193 -6.27 -1.97 -21.00
N GLU A 194 -6.29 -2.77 -22.07
CA GLU A 194 -6.16 -2.28 -23.44
C GLU A 194 -7.41 -1.50 -23.89
N HIS A 195 -8.60 -1.85 -23.38
CA HIS A 195 -9.80 -1.05 -23.61
C HIS A 195 -9.66 0.34 -23.01
N LEU A 196 -9.27 0.45 -21.74
CA LEU A 196 -9.08 1.74 -21.06
C LEU A 196 -8.01 2.62 -21.74
N LYS A 197 -6.91 2.01 -22.20
CA LYS A 197 -5.86 2.73 -22.95
C LYS A 197 -6.37 3.30 -24.28
N ARG A 198 -7.19 2.55 -25.00
CA ARG A 198 -7.80 3.02 -26.25
C ARG A 198 -8.77 4.16 -25.97
N GLU A 199 -9.65 3.99 -25.01
CA GLU A 199 -10.67 4.96 -24.69
C GLU A 199 -10.09 6.31 -24.24
N ILE A 200 -9.06 6.31 -23.37
CA ILE A 200 -8.42 7.58 -22.97
C ILE A 200 -7.70 8.27 -24.13
N LYS A 201 -7.29 7.54 -25.14
CA LYS A 201 -6.67 8.07 -26.35
C LYS A 201 -7.70 8.64 -27.34
N ASP A 202 -8.82 7.94 -27.49
CA ASP A 202 -9.77 8.20 -28.56
C ASP A 202 -10.89 9.17 -28.11
N THR A 203 -11.17 9.26 -26.82
CA THR A 203 -12.23 10.10 -26.23
C THR A 203 -11.66 11.24 -25.36
N LYS A 204 -12.14 12.47 -25.55
CA LYS A 204 -11.68 13.64 -24.76
C LYS A 204 -12.30 13.70 -23.36
N GLU A 205 -13.47 13.11 -23.17
CA GLU A 205 -14.25 13.26 -21.93
C GLU A 205 -14.00 12.15 -20.89
N THR A 206 -13.32 11.07 -21.28
CA THR A 206 -13.01 9.96 -20.35
C THR A 206 -12.03 10.39 -19.26
N ARG A 207 -12.29 9.95 -18.03
CA ARG A 207 -11.46 10.17 -16.85
C ARG A 207 -11.05 8.82 -16.23
N ILE A 208 -9.80 8.72 -15.78
CA ILE A 208 -9.30 7.53 -15.07
C ILE A 208 -8.66 7.95 -13.73
N ILE A 209 -9.17 7.42 -12.64
CA ILE A 209 -8.63 7.62 -11.29
C ILE A 209 -8.13 6.27 -10.78
N CYS A 210 -6.83 6.13 -10.64
CA CYS A 210 -6.21 4.98 -10.00
C CYS A 210 -5.96 5.27 -8.52
N ILE A 211 -6.40 4.40 -7.65
CA ILE A 211 -6.27 4.58 -6.20
C ILE A 211 -5.37 3.48 -5.63
N SER A 212 -4.36 3.85 -4.88
CA SER A 212 -3.55 2.91 -4.10
C SER A 212 -2.77 3.60 -2.98
N GLY A 213 -2.61 2.91 -1.86
CA GLY A 213 -1.61 3.26 -0.84
C GLY A 213 -0.23 2.65 -1.12
N THR A 214 -0.13 1.79 -2.14
CA THR A 214 1.10 1.06 -2.53
C THR A 214 1.02 0.74 -4.02
N PRO A 215 1.39 1.67 -4.91
CA PRO A 215 1.10 1.55 -6.34
C PRO A 215 1.87 0.44 -7.07
N VAL A 216 2.94 -0.08 -6.48
CA VAL A 216 3.74 -1.21 -7.00
C VAL A 216 4.02 -2.22 -5.90
N ILE A 217 4.11 -3.50 -6.25
CA ILE A 217 4.27 -4.58 -5.26
C ILE A 217 5.47 -5.48 -5.53
N ASN A 218 5.71 -5.89 -6.78
CA ASN A 218 6.68 -6.94 -7.06
C ASN A 218 7.85 -6.50 -7.93
N ARG A 219 7.61 -5.70 -8.97
CA ARG A 219 8.62 -5.35 -9.97
C ARG A 219 8.48 -3.90 -10.42
N PRO A 220 9.58 -3.18 -10.68
CA PRO A 220 9.53 -1.79 -11.17
C PRO A 220 8.70 -1.62 -12.44
N TYR A 221 8.70 -2.59 -13.35
CA TYR A 221 7.93 -2.56 -14.58
C TYR A 221 6.41 -2.47 -14.37
N GLU A 222 5.90 -2.90 -13.20
CA GLU A 222 4.49 -2.67 -12.85
C GLU A 222 4.14 -1.16 -12.85
N LEU A 223 5.09 -0.27 -12.50
CA LEU A 223 4.91 1.18 -12.65
C LEU A 223 4.85 1.61 -14.12
N GLY A 224 5.67 1.01 -14.99
CA GLY A 224 5.59 1.24 -16.43
C GLY A 224 4.21 0.91 -16.99
N LEU A 225 3.64 -0.22 -16.60
CA LEU A 225 2.26 -0.60 -16.97
C LEU A 225 1.21 0.36 -16.39
N LEU A 226 1.34 0.73 -15.10
CA LEU A 226 0.43 1.66 -14.46
C LEU A 226 0.41 3.02 -15.15
N PHE A 227 1.57 3.59 -15.43
CA PHE A 227 1.65 4.89 -16.06
C PHE A 227 1.31 4.86 -17.55
N ASN A 228 1.55 3.74 -18.25
CA ASN A 228 1.03 3.53 -19.61
C ASN A 228 -0.50 3.40 -19.65
N LEU A 229 -1.16 3.00 -18.56
CA LEU A 229 -2.62 3.06 -18.46
C LEU A 229 -3.11 4.52 -18.38
N LEU A 230 -2.43 5.35 -17.59
CA LEU A 230 -2.79 6.76 -17.37
C LEU A 230 -2.40 7.65 -18.56
N ARG A 231 -1.28 7.36 -19.20
CA ARG A 231 -0.79 8.06 -20.40
C ARG A 231 -0.15 7.06 -21.35
N PRO A 232 -0.92 6.59 -22.36
CA PRO A 232 -0.44 5.54 -23.26
C PRO A 232 0.86 5.88 -23.98
N GLY A 233 1.83 4.95 -23.93
CA GLY A 233 3.07 5.02 -24.69
C GLY A 233 4.21 5.83 -24.07
N ILE A 234 4.12 6.21 -22.79
CA ILE A 234 5.22 6.93 -22.13
C ILE A 234 6.38 6.02 -21.69
N PHE A 235 6.11 4.74 -21.47
CA PHE A 235 7.12 3.75 -21.13
C PHE A 235 7.14 2.59 -22.14
N PRO A 236 8.26 1.84 -22.24
CA PRO A 236 8.34 0.64 -23.08
C PRO A 236 7.25 -0.38 -22.72
N ASN A 237 6.80 -1.13 -23.75
CA ASN A 237 5.79 -2.18 -23.56
C ASN A 237 6.38 -3.52 -23.09
N LYS A 238 7.71 -3.66 -23.08
CA LYS A 238 8.44 -4.86 -22.63
C LYS A 238 9.22 -4.57 -21.36
N GLU A 239 9.23 -5.55 -20.45
CA GLU A 239 9.94 -5.44 -19.18
C GLU A 239 11.44 -5.25 -19.35
N ASP A 240 12.06 -6.03 -20.26
CA ASP A 240 13.51 -5.95 -20.49
C ASP A 240 13.93 -4.56 -21.01
N GLU A 241 13.14 -3.97 -21.91
CA GLU A 241 13.39 -2.62 -22.41
C GLU A 241 13.27 -1.57 -21.29
N PHE A 242 12.27 -1.70 -20.42
CA PHE A 242 12.11 -0.84 -19.26
C PHE A 242 13.26 -0.98 -18.26
N ASN A 243 13.64 -2.23 -17.95
CA ASN A 243 14.71 -2.51 -17.00
C ASN A 243 16.06 -2.01 -17.53
N ASN A 244 16.36 -2.20 -18.81
CA ASN A 244 17.61 -1.71 -19.43
C ASN A 244 17.76 -0.17 -19.36
N ILE A 245 16.65 0.57 -19.29
CA ILE A 245 16.66 2.02 -19.17
C ILE A 245 16.81 2.45 -17.71
N PHE A 246 16.01 1.87 -16.82
CA PHE A 246 15.83 2.38 -15.45
C PHE A 246 16.59 1.59 -14.37
N LEU A 247 17.26 0.50 -14.74
CA LEU A 247 18.16 -0.26 -13.85
C LEU A 247 19.55 -0.30 -14.46
N LYS A 248 20.60 -0.30 -13.61
CA LYS A 248 21.99 -0.44 -14.11
C LYS A 248 22.30 -1.87 -14.57
N ASN A 249 21.73 -2.84 -13.87
CA ASN A 249 21.86 -4.28 -14.14
C ASN A 249 20.75 -5.06 -13.42
N GLU A 250 20.69 -6.37 -13.61
CA GLU A 250 19.72 -7.27 -13.00
C GLU A 250 19.79 -7.33 -11.45
N TYR A 251 20.92 -6.97 -10.86
CA TYR A 251 21.16 -6.96 -9.42
C TYR A 251 21.02 -5.57 -8.78
N SER A 252 20.52 -4.58 -9.54
CA SER A 252 20.36 -3.22 -9.06
C SER A 252 19.45 -3.18 -7.83
N LYS A 253 19.91 -2.49 -6.78
CA LYS A 253 19.14 -2.27 -5.54
C LYS A 253 18.38 -0.94 -5.54
N GLU A 254 18.53 -0.16 -6.60
CA GLU A 254 17.96 1.18 -6.76
C GLU A 254 17.70 1.52 -8.21
N ILE A 255 16.87 2.54 -8.44
CA ILE A 255 16.67 3.14 -9.76
C ILE A 255 17.99 3.71 -10.28
N ASN A 256 18.24 3.57 -11.59
CA ASN A 256 19.38 4.20 -12.22
C ASN A 256 19.29 5.73 -12.09
N GLN A 257 20.22 6.33 -11.35
CA GLN A 257 20.22 7.77 -11.05
C GLN A 257 20.35 8.62 -12.31
N ASP A 258 21.05 8.13 -13.34
CA ASP A 258 21.23 8.85 -14.61
C ASP A 258 19.90 9.00 -15.38
N THR A 259 18.96 8.08 -15.17
CA THR A 259 17.64 8.08 -15.84
C THR A 259 16.46 8.36 -14.92
N LYS A 260 16.70 8.58 -13.61
CA LYS A 260 15.67 8.94 -12.63
C LYS A 260 14.90 10.19 -13.07
N ASN A 261 15.60 11.21 -13.52
CA ASN A 261 15.00 12.45 -14.01
C ASN A 261 14.08 12.20 -15.22
N LEU A 262 14.53 11.37 -16.18
CA LEU A 262 13.72 10.96 -17.32
C LEU A 262 12.43 10.26 -16.87
N PHE A 263 12.51 9.35 -15.90
CA PHE A 263 11.33 8.70 -15.31
C PHE A 263 10.36 9.72 -14.73
N GLN A 264 10.84 10.67 -13.92
CA GLN A 264 10.04 11.70 -13.27
C GLN A 264 9.37 12.65 -14.27
N ARG A 265 10.08 13.07 -15.33
CA ARG A 265 9.51 13.90 -16.39
C ARG A 265 8.35 13.23 -17.12
N ARG A 266 8.46 11.92 -17.36
CA ARG A 266 7.42 11.15 -18.06
C ARG A 266 6.14 10.98 -17.27
N ILE A 267 6.22 10.94 -15.95
CA ILE A 267 5.05 10.82 -15.06
C ILE A 267 4.52 12.17 -14.57
N LEU A 268 5.13 13.28 -14.98
CA LEU A 268 4.72 14.62 -14.57
C LEU A 268 3.23 14.85 -14.86
N GLY A 269 2.49 15.33 -13.87
CA GLY A 269 1.04 15.58 -13.98
C GLY A 269 0.14 14.37 -13.71
N LEU A 270 0.70 13.18 -13.42
CA LEU A 270 -0.07 11.94 -13.26
C LEU A 270 -0.19 11.45 -11.83
N VAL A 271 0.47 12.08 -10.85
CA VAL A 271 0.53 11.57 -9.47
C VAL A 271 0.13 12.66 -8.48
N SER A 272 -0.72 12.31 -7.54
CA SER A 272 -0.95 13.06 -6.30
C SER A 272 -0.47 12.20 -5.13
N TYR A 273 0.32 12.80 -4.23
CA TYR A 273 0.85 12.11 -3.06
C TYR A 273 0.50 12.86 -1.78
N TYR A 274 -0.18 12.15 -0.87
CA TYR A 274 -0.50 12.66 0.45
C TYR A 274 -0.41 11.55 1.50
N GLU A 275 0.45 11.76 2.49
CA GLU A 275 0.57 10.86 3.63
C GLU A 275 0.72 11.72 4.89
N ASP A 276 -0.29 11.70 5.74
CA ASP A 276 -0.31 12.49 6.97
C ASP A 276 0.41 11.72 8.08
N TYR A 277 1.58 12.19 8.48
CA TYR A 277 2.38 11.61 9.58
C TYR A 277 2.15 12.31 10.92
N HIS A 278 1.02 13.00 11.11
CA HIS A 278 0.78 13.74 12.33
C HIS A 278 0.65 12.81 13.57
N LYS A 279 1.61 12.94 14.51
CA LYS A 279 1.69 12.09 15.72
C LYS A 279 0.40 12.05 16.55
N GLY A 280 -0.40 13.12 16.57
CA GLY A 280 -1.69 13.16 17.28
C GLY A 280 -2.83 12.38 16.63
N LEU A 281 -2.69 11.98 15.37
CA LEU A 281 -3.73 11.24 14.62
C LEU A 281 -3.47 9.73 14.54
N TYR A 282 -2.22 9.33 14.66
CA TYR A 282 -1.80 7.92 14.54
C TYR A 282 -1.13 7.47 15.84
N ALA A 283 -1.31 6.21 16.17
CA ALA A 283 -0.57 5.60 17.26
C ALA A 283 0.92 5.51 16.93
N GLU A 284 1.78 5.72 17.90
CA GLU A 284 3.21 5.55 17.75
C GLU A 284 3.55 4.08 17.50
N LYS A 285 4.41 3.82 16.50
CA LYS A 285 4.76 2.47 16.06
C LYS A 285 6.20 2.14 16.46
N THR A 286 6.36 1.05 17.19
CA THR A 286 7.67 0.46 17.48
C THR A 286 7.78 -0.93 16.87
N ILE A 287 8.81 -1.20 16.07
CA ILE A 287 9.05 -2.51 15.46
C ILE A 287 10.14 -3.23 16.25
N LYS A 288 9.86 -4.47 16.67
CA LYS A 288 10.82 -5.38 17.31
C LYS A 288 10.99 -6.62 16.43
N GLU A 289 12.17 -6.81 15.88
CA GLU A 289 12.55 -8.03 15.17
C GLU A 289 13.17 -9.00 16.17
N ILE A 290 12.57 -10.17 16.29
CA ILE A 290 12.93 -11.17 17.28
C ILE A 290 13.51 -12.38 16.57
N GLU A 291 14.80 -12.60 16.72
CA GLU A 291 15.48 -13.80 16.25
C GLU A 291 15.47 -14.89 17.34
N ILE A 292 14.98 -16.07 16.98
CA ILE A 292 14.77 -17.18 17.89
C ILE A 292 15.52 -18.41 17.37
N ASN A 293 16.34 -19.04 18.21
CA ASN A 293 17.01 -20.28 17.84
C ASN A 293 16.02 -21.45 17.76
N MET A 294 16.14 -22.28 16.72
CA MET A 294 15.43 -23.55 16.64
C MET A 294 15.76 -24.43 17.84
N SER A 295 14.78 -25.20 18.29
CA SER A 295 15.09 -26.37 19.15
C SER A 295 15.87 -27.39 18.34
N SER A 296 16.64 -28.23 19.00
CA SER A 296 17.38 -29.32 18.31
C SER A 296 16.46 -30.31 17.58
N TYR A 297 15.24 -30.49 18.10
CA TYR A 297 14.20 -31.28 17.43
C TYR A 297 13.66 -30.60 16.18
N GLN A 298 13.32 -29.32 16.28
CA GLN A 298 12.82 -28.54 15.13
C GLN A 298 13.88 -28.50 14.03
N GLU A 299 15.13 -28.24 14.36
CA GLU A 299 16.27 -28.20 13.42
C GLU A 299 16.40 -29.49 12.64
N LYS A 300 16.39 -30.64 13.36
CA LYS A 300 16.43 -31.97 12.73
C LYS A 300 15.31 -32.21 11.73
N VAL A 301 14.08 -31.83 12.07
CA VAL A 301 12.92 -31.98 11.18
C VAL A 301 12.99 -30.99 10.02
N TYR A 302 13.48 -29.78 10.26
CA TYR A 302 13.70 -28.77 9.24
C TYR A 302 14.72 -29.25 8.19
N ASP A 303 15.88 -29.77 8.63
CA ASP A 303 16.94 -30.29 7.74
C ASP A 303 16.43 -31.44 6.88
N TYR A 304 15.61 -32.32 7.46
CA TYR A 304 14.95 -33.37 6.72
C TYR A 304 14.07 -32.83 5.57
N PHE A 305 13.28 -31.79 5.82
CA PHE A 305 12.45 -31.18 4.78
C PHE A 305 13.27 -30.38 3.78
N GLU A 306 14.35 -29.72 4.21
CA GLU A 306 15.26 -29.01 3.31
C GLU A 306 15.90 -29.97 2.30
N ALA A 307 16.35 -31.15 2.75
CA ALA A 307 16.89 -32.17 1.86
C ALA A 307 15.87 -32.70 0.84
N ILE A 308 14.59 -32.78 1.20
CA ILE A 308 13.52 -33.13 0.27
C ILE A 308 13.34 -32.03 -0.77
N GLU A 309 13.30 -30.76 -0.39
CA GLU A 309 13.14 -29.63 -1.30
C GLU A 309 14.31 -29.51 -2.26
N GLU A 310 15.55 -29.67 -1.80
CA GLU A 310 16.73 -29.69 -2.64
C GLU A 310 16.72 -30.81 -3.70
N LYS A 311 16.25 -32.01 -3.33
CA LYS A 311 16.08 -33.11 -4.30
C LYS A 311 15.03 -32.82 -5.35
N LEU A 312 13.95 -32.15 -4.96
CA LEU A 312 12.88 -31.73 -5.87
C LEU A 312 13.37 -30.64 -6.82
N ASP A 313 14.17 -29.70 -6.33
CA ASP A 313 14.76 -28.62 -7.15
C ASP A 313 15.76 -29.17 -8.18
N LYS A 314 16.65 -30.08 -7.78
CA LYS A 314 17.58 -30.75 -8.69
C LYS A 314 16.86 -31.55 -9.79
N LYS A 315 15.73 -32.19 -9.50
CA LYS A 315 14.91 -32.87 -10.49
C LYS A 315 14.27 -31.90 -11.49
N LYS A 316 13.76 -30.78 -11.01
CA LYS A 316 13.11 -29.75 -11.86
C LYS A 316 14.12 -28.97 -12.68
N SER A 317 15.30 -28.66 -12.18
CA SER A 317 16.34 -27.94 -12.94
C SER A 317 16.78 -28.71 -14.20
N LYS A 318 16.81 -30.05 -14.16
CA LYS A 318 17.03 -30.90 -15.34
C LYS A 318 15.94 -30.75 -16.42
N TYR A 319 14.68 -30.50 -16.02
CA TYR A 319 13.58 -30.27 -16.94
C TYR A 319 13.49 -28.81 -17.41
N ARG A 320 13.96 -27.83 -16.60
CA ARG A 320 13.90 -26.38 -16.88
C ARG A 320 14.86 -25.89 -17.93
N ARG A 321 16.00 -26.53 -18.16
CA ARG A 321 16.90 -26.18 -19.30
C ARG A 321 16.22 -26.19 -20.66
N LYS A 322 14.95 -26.67 -20.74
CA LYS A 322 14.13 -26.67 -21.96
C LYS A 322 13.04 -25.60 -22.04
N SER A 323 12.72 -24.83 -20.97
CA SER A 323 11.53 -23.95 -20.98
C SER A 323 11.73 -22.51 -20.49
N GLY A 324 12.96 -22.09 -20.16
CA GLY A 324 13.30 -20.65 -19.96
C GLY A 324 12.51 -19.86 -18.90
N THR A 325 11.75 -20.51 -18.02
CA THR A 325 10.96 -19.81 -17.00
C THR A 325 11.55 -20.02 -15.60
N ASP A 326 12.04 -18.94 -15.01
CA ASP A 326 12.45 -18.85 -13.62
C ASP A 326 11.21 -18.84 -12.69
N THR A 327 10.75 -20.02 -12.29
CA THR A 327 9.85 -20.14 -11.14
C THR A 327 10.65 -20.69 -9.97
N GLU A 328 11.07 -19.80 -9.06
CA GLU A 328 11.60 -20.20 -7.75
C GLU A 328 10.60 -21.17 -7.10
N MET A 329 11.10 -22.32 -6.66
CA MET A 329 10.24 -23.23 -5.91
C MET A 329 9.88 -22.58 -4.58
N PHE A 330 8.59 -22.40 -4.34
CA PHE A 330 8.08 -22.00 -3.04
C PHE A 330 8.55 -23.07 -2.03
N LYS A 331 9.52 -22.74 -1.19
CA LYS A 331 10.02 -23.59 -0.08
C LYS A 331 8.88 -23.85 0.92
N ALA A 332 7.93 -24.69 0.53
CA ALA A 332 6.67 -24.85 1.27
C ALA A 332 6.85 -25.64 2.54
N TYR A 333 7.72 -26.67 2.52
CA TYR A 333 7.95 -27.55 3.67
C TYR A 333 8.81 -26.89 4.73
N THR A 334 9.95 -26.33 4.31
CA THR A 334 10.87 -25.63 5.21
C THR A 334 10.22 -24.37 5.79
N ARG A 335 9.39 -23.67 5.02
CA ARG A 335 8.62 -22.53 5.51
C ARG A 335 7.61 -22.91 6.60
N GLN A 336 6.93 -24.04 6.45
CA GLN A 336 6.04 -24.58 7.49
C GLN A 336 6.83 -25.03 8.72
N ALA A 337 7.98 -25.69 8.49
CA ALA A 337 8.87 -26.14 9.58
C ALA A 337 9.49 -24.97 10.34
N CYS A 338 9.70 -23.79 9.72
CA CYS A 338 10.07 -22.57 10.43
C CYS A 338 9.01 -22.13 11.44
N ASN A 339 7.74 -22.46 11.17
CA ASN A 339 6.64 -22.05 12.05
C ASN A 339 6.36 -23.07 13.13
N PHE A 340 6.18 -24.33 12.74
CA PHE A 340 5.86 -25.42 13.65
C PHE A 340 6.27 -26.78 13.06
N VAL A 341 6.83 -27.67 13.89
CA VAL A 341 7.06 -29.08 13.57
C VAL A 341 6.23 -29.96 14.47
N PHE A 342 5.64 -31.02 13.90
CA PHE A 342 4.80 -31.93 14.67
C PHE A 342 5.67 -32.84 15.57
N PRO A 343 5.27 -33.08 16.83
CA PRO A 343 5.94 -34.04 17.69
C PRO A 343 5.73 -35.46 17.15
N TYR A 344 6.48 -36.41 17.68
CA TYR A 344 6.27 -37.83 17.36
C TYR A 344 4.89 -38.29 17.83
N ILE A 345 3.97 -38.41 16.89
CA ILE A 345 2.58 -38.83 17.10
C ILE A 345 2.19 -39.84 15.99
N ASN A 346 1.27 -40.74 16.29
CA ASN A 346 0.70 -41.68 15.30
C ASN A 346 1.77 -42.49 14.54
N LYS A 347 2.88 -42.83 15.19
CA LYS A 347 4.05 -43.49 14.56
C LYS A 347 4.62 -42.70 13.37
N ASP A 348 4.57 -41.39 13.46
CA ASP A 348 5.10 -40.45 12.45
C ASP A 348 6.26 -39.67 13.03
N ILE A 349 7.47 -39.93 12.52
CA ILE A 349 8.72 -39.42 13.09
C ILE A 349 8.95 -37.95 12.70
N ASN A 350 8.65 -37.58 11.47
CA ASN A 350 8.96 -36.25 10.90
C ASN A 350 7.73 -35.50 10.47
N GLY A 351 6.54 -35.90 10.86
CA GLY A 351 5.29 -35.30 10.39
C GLY A 351 4.98 -35.63 8.91
N GLU A 352 5.54 -36.70 8.36
CA GLU A 352 5.33 -37.12 6.96
C GLU A 352 3.91 -37.59 6.70
N LYS A 353 3.28 -38.25 7.68
CA LYS A 353 1.91 -38.76 7.61
C LYS A 353 0.84 -37.70 7.86
N ARG A 354 1.27 -36.46 8.06
CA ARG A 354 0.34 -35.36 8.22
C ARG A 354 -0.53 -35.18 6.98
N PRO A 355 -1.79 -34.80 7.13
CA PRO A 355 -2.65 -34.52 5.99
C PRO A 355 -2.07 -33.44 5.09
N ARG A 356 -1.93 -33.74 3.81
CA ARG A 356 -1.43 -32.78 2.82
C ARG A 356 -2.49 -32.54 1.74
N PRO A 357 -2.71 -31.31 1.30
CA PRO A 357 -3.75 -30.99 0.32
C PRO A 357 -3.62 -31.80 -0.98
N ASN A 358 -2.40 -32.06 -1.43
CA ASN A 358 -2.14 -32.80 -2.68
C ASN A 358 -2.62 -34.27 -2.65
N VAL A 359 -2.71 -34.89 -1.48
CA VAL A 359 -3.22 -36.24 -1.34
C VAL A 359 -4.71 -36.27 -1.62
N TYR A 360 -5.43 -35.26 -1.17
CA TYR A 360 -6.87 -35.12 -1.35
C TYR A 360 -7.25 -34.63 -2.77
N ARG A 361 -6.35 -33.92 -3.46
CA ARG A 361 -6.52 -33.50 -4.85
C ARG A 361 -6.45 -34.63 -5.86
N LYS A 362 -5.64 -35.66 -5.60
CA LYS A 362 -5.50 -36.81 -6.50
C LYS A 362 -6.78 -37.62 -6.63
N SER A 363 -7.67 -37.58 -5.65
CA SER A 363 -8.99 -38.20 -5.69
C SER A 363 -10.03 -37.46 -6.57
N LEU A 364 -9.69 -36.26 -7.06
CA LEU A 364 -10.48 -35.46 -7.98
C LEU A 364 -9.73 -35.27 -9.29
N LYS A 365 -9.80 -36.26 -10.19
CA LYS A 365 -9.34 -36.05 -11.57
C LYS A 365 -10.11 -34.91 -12.21
N GLY A 366 -9.43 -33.77 -12.43
CA GLY A 366 -9.99 -32.65 -13.20
C GLY A 366 -10.02 -31.26 -12.51
N VAL A 367 -9.51 -31.09 -11.28
CA VAL A 367 -9.46 -29.78 -10.61
C VAL A 367 -8.00 -29.37 -10.40
N GLU A 368 -7.45 -28.69 -11.40
CA GLU A 368 -6.15 -28.01 -11.28
C GLU A 368 -6.29 -26.67 -10.54
N ASN A 369 -5.28 -26.41 -9.73
CA ASN A 369 -4.85 -25.12 -9.19
C ASN A 369 -5.29 -24.70 -7.78
N ASP A 370 -4.23 -24.56 -6.94
CA ASP A 370 -4.04 -23.74 -5.75
C ASP A 370 -5.13 -23.67 -4.66
N ILE A 371 -4.73 -24.03 -3.44
CA ILE A 371 -5.54 -23.87 -2.21
C ILE A 371 -6.03 -22.43 -2.06
N HIS A 372 -5.24 -21.43 -2.45
CA HIS A 372 -5.66 -20.02 -2.50
C HIS A 372 -6.73 -19.74 -3.58
N LYS A 373 -6.78 -20.51 -4.66
CA LYS A 373 -7.88 -20.44 -5.67
C LYS A 373 -9.12 -21.21 -5.19
N HIS A 374 -8.98 -22.26 -4.40
CA HIS A 374 -10.10 -23.02 -3.87
C HIS A 374 -10.94 -22.23 -2.87
N GLU A 375 -10.30 -21.47 -1.99
CA GLU A 375 -11.02 -20.55 -1.11
C GLU A 375 -11.79 -19.46 -1.88
N ARG A 376 -11.31 -19.08 -3.08
CA ARG A 376 -12.00 -18.12 -3.98
C ARG A 376 -13.10 -18.80 -4.85
N ASN A 377 -12.91 -20.05 -5.27
CA ASN A 377 -13.84 -20.77 -6.16
C ASN A 377 -15.03 -21.41 -5.43
N LEU A 378 -15.02 -21.51 -4.11
CA LEU A 378 -16.16 -21.94 -3.30
C LEU A 378 -17.42 -21.05 -3.46
N LEU A 379 -17.31 -19.95 -4.19
CA LEU A 379 -18.42 -19.03 -4.47
C LEU A 379 -19.18 -19.34 -5.77
N ASN A 380 -18.75 -20.29 -6.59
CA ASN A 380 -19.45 -20.69 -7.84
C ASN A 380 -20.21 -22.02 -7.67
N LYS A 381 -21.52 -21.94 -7.64
CA LYS A 381 -22.47 -22.96 -7.15
C LYS A 381 -22.57 -24.32 -7.89
N LYS A 382 -22.04 -24.54 -9.09
CA LYS A 382 -22.31 -25.80 -9.88
C LYS A 382 -21.18 -26.83 -9.88
N ASN A 383 -19.93 -26.48 -9.54
CA ASN A 383 -18.85 -27.47 -9.37
C ASN A 383 -18.56 -27.77 -7.89
N ASN A 384 -19.43 -27.31 -7.00
CA ASN A 384 -19.12 -27.11 -5.59
C ASN A 384 -19.37 -28.30 -4.67
N ALA A 385 -20.21 -29.24 -5.01
CA ALA A 385 -20.53 -30.36 -4.11
C ALA A 385 -19.30 -31.28 -3.87
N LYS A 386 -18.61 -31.70 -4.92
CA LYS A 386 -17.43 -32.57 -4.81
C LYS A 386 -16.22 -31.84 -4.20
N ALA A 387 -15.99 -30.56 -4.55
CA ALA A 387 -14.93 -29.77 -3.99
C ALA A 387 -15.17 -29.47 -2.49
N SER A 388 -16.41 -29.22 -2.10
CA SER A 388 -16.84 -29.02 -0.71
C SER A 388 -16.63 -30.28 0.12
N GLU A 389 -16.94 -31.47 -0.43
CA GLU A 389 -16.75 -32.76 0.25
C GLU A 389 -15.26 -33.05 0.51
N VAL A 390 -14.41 -32.87 -0.50
CA VAL A 390 -12.95 -33.06 -0.35
C VAL A 390 -12.35 -32.06 0.66
N LEU A 391 -12.81 -30.83 0.66
CA LEU A 391 -12.38 -29.85 1.66
C LEU A 391 -12.81 -30.25 3.06
N LYS A 392 -14.02 -30.78 3.24
CA LYS A 392 -14.49 -31.34 4.52
C LYS A 392 -13.64 -32.51 4.98
N LEU A 393 -13.34 -33.47 4.08
CA LEU A 393 -12.49 -34.61 4.38
C LEU A 393 -11.08 -34.18 4.79
N TYR A 394 -10.49 -33.23 4.06
CA TYR A 394 -9.19 -32.67 4.41
C TYR A 394 -9.21 -31.96 5.77
N THR A 395 -10.20 -31.10 6.00
CA THR A 395 -10.34 -30.38 7.27
C THR A 395 -10.53 -31.34 8.44
N ASN A 396 -11.33 -32.38 8.29
CA ASN A 396 -11.55 -33.41 9.30
C ASN A 396 -10.24 -34.18 9.59
N ALA A 397 -9.49 -34.52 8.57
CA ALA A 397 -8.19 -35.19 8.73
C ALA A 397 -7.19 -34.28 9.48
N CYS A 398 -7.15 -32.98 9.13
CA CYS A 398 -6.32 -32.01 9.85
C CYS A 398 -6.74 -31.88 11.31
N ASN A 399 -8.03 -31.76 11.60
CA ASN A 399 -8.55 -31.69 12.96
C ASN A 399 -8.17 -32.93 13.78
N LYS A 400 -8.36 -34.12 13.19
CA LYS A 400 -7.97 -35.40 13.84
C LYS A 400 -6.47 -35.47 14.14
N TYR A 401 -5.63 -35.02 13.22
CA TYR A 401 -4.17 -35.03 13.38
C TYR A 401 -3.74 -34.04 14.47
N VAL A 402 -4.25 -32.82 14.42
CA VAL A 402 -3.96 -31.76 15.41
C VAL A 402 -4.46 -32.12 16.80
N SER A 403 -5.61 -32.80 16.93
CA SER A 403 -6.11 -33.29 18.21
C SER A 403 -5.19 -34.32 18.88
N SER A 404 -4.39 -35.05 18.09
CA SER A 404 -3.38 -35.97 18.64
C SER A 404 -2.22 -35.24 19.34
N VAL A 405 -1.87 -34.04 18.85
CA VAL A 405 -0.90 -33.15 19.54
C VAL A 405 -1.46 -32.68 20.87
N GLU A 406 -2.70 -32.25 20.88
CA GLU A 406 -3.36 -31.79 22.11
C GLU A 406 -3.42 -32.90 23.17
N LYS A 407 -3.78 -34.13 22.76
CA LYS A 407 -3.79 -35.30 23.68
C LYS A 407 -2.39 -35.60 24.26
N LEU A 408 -1.36 -35.55 23.41
CA LEU A 408 0.02 -35.72 23.85
C LEU A 408 0.41 -34.66 24.88
N TRP A 409 0.17 -33.39 24.58
CA TRP A 409 0.53 -32.31 25.50
C TRP A 409 -0.29 -32.31 26.80
N LYS A 410 -1.54 -32.77 26.74
CA LYS A 410 -2.32 -33.01 27.96
C LYS A 410 -1.68 -34.06 28.85
N SER A 411 -1.16 -35.15 28.28
CA SER A 411 -0.42 -36.16 29.07
C SER A 411 0.85 -35.58 29.71
N PHE A 412 1.53 -34.64 29.04
CA PHE A 412 2.67 -33.92 29.61
C PHE A 412 2.25 -32.99 30.75
N GLN A 413 1.13 -32.27 30.58
CA GLN A 413 0.55 -31.45 31.64
C GLN A 413 0.18 -32.27 32.88
N ASP A 414 -0.42 -33.43 32.68
CA ASP A 414 -0.82 -34.29 33.76
C ASP A 414 0.42 -34.88 34.50
N ALA A 415 1.51 -35.15 33.77
CA ALA A 415 2.78 -35.52 34.37
C ALA A 415 3.43 -34.37 35.16
N ASP A 416 3.37 -33.15 34.66
CA ASP A 416 3.85 -31.96 35.36
C ASP A 416 3.07 -31.69 36.64
N LYS A 417 1.74 -31.85 36.60
CA LYS A 417 0.87 -31.69 37.79
C LYS A 417 1.23 -32.70 38.90
N LYS A 418 1.54 -33.94 38.55
CA LYS A 418 2.01 -34.94 39.54
C LYS A 418 3.29 -34.47 40.25
N ASN A 419 4.14 -33.71 39.54
CA ASN A 419 5.36 -33.14 40.11
C ASN A 419 5.15 -31.74 40.71
N LYS A 420 3.92 -31.29 40.90
CA LYS A 420 3.52 -29.94 41.37
C LYS A 420 4.03 -28.80 40.52
N ILE A 421 4.25 -29.03 39.23
CA ILE A 421 4.68 -28.03 38.25
C ILE A 421 3.45 -27.57 37.49
N THR A 422 3.22 -26.27 37.45
CA THR A 422 2.10 -25.68 36.71
C THR A 422 2.62 -24.59 35.77
N LEU A 423 2.01 -24.44 34.60
CA LEU A 423 2.32 -23.32 33.71
C LEU A 423 1.96 -21.97 34.35
N GLN A 424 1.03 -21.95 35.29
CA GLN A 424 0.61 -20.73 35.97
C GLN A 424 1.77 -20.07 36.71
N SER A 425 2.63 -20.85 37.38
CA SER A 425 3.81 -20.31 38.07
C SER A 425 4.79 -19.59 37.13
N PHE A 426 4.93 -20.08 35.89
CA PHE A 426 5.73 -19.41 34.87
C PHE A 426 5.06 -18.16 34.33
N ILE A 427 3.73 -18.15 34.20
CA ILE A 427 2.94 -16.98 33.79
C ILE A 427 3.07 -15.88 34.84
N ASP A 428 2.98 -16.22 36.11
CA ASP A 428 3.07 -15.27 37.22
C ASP A 428 4.46 -14.62 37.28
N GLN A 429 5.53 -15.42 37.07
CA GLN A 429 6.88 -14.88 36.95
C GLN A 429 7.04 -13.92 35.75
N LEU A 430 6.44 -14.23 34.59
CA LEU A 430 6.47 -13.36 33.42
C LEU A 430 5.78 -12.02 33.63
N LYS A 431 4.74 -12.02 34.45
CA LYS A 431 3.96 -10.81 34.78
C LYS A 431 4.60 -9.97 35.87
N SER A 432 5.41 -10.59 36.74
CA SER A 432 6.02 -9.88 37.88
C SER A 432 7.29 -9.11 37.49
N ASP A 433 7.88 -9.39 36.35
CA ASP A 433 9.13 -8.75 35.89
C ASP A 433 9.06 -8.32 34.43
N ASP A 434 8.77 -7.04 34.20
CA ASP A 434 8.66 -6.43 32.88
C ASP A 434 10.01 -6.35 32.14
N LYS A 435 11.13 -6.48 32.85
CA LYS A 435 12.50 -6.41 32.28
C LYS A 435 13.05 -7.78 31.91
N LEU A 436 12.36 -8.86 32.28
CA LEU A 436 12.81 -10.22 32.03
C LEU A 436 13.00 -10.50 30.53
N ASP A 437 14.17 -10.97 30.13
CA ASP A 437 14.37 -11.44 28.76
C ASP A 437 13.62 -12.78 28.55
N ILE A 438 12.74 -12.82 27.54
CA ILE A 438 11.91 -14.00 27.28
C ILE A 438 12.76 -15.18 26.80
N ASN A 439 13.86 -14.95 26.04
CA ASN A 439 14.74 -16.02 25.61
C ASN A 439 15.47 -16.66 26.80
N GLU A 440 16.00 -15.82 27.69
CA GLU A 440 16.63 -16.30 28.94
C GLU A 440 15.64 -17.07 29.80
N PHE A 441 14.43 -16.53 29.96
CA PHE A 441 13.36 -17.17 30.70
C PHE A 441 13.00 -18.55 30.14
N ILE A 442 12.81 -18.65 28.81
CA ILE A 442 12.54 -19.93 28.14
C ILE A 442 13.69 -20.90 28.38
N ASN A 443 14.92 -20.47 28.18
CA ASN A 443 16.09 -21.34 28.33
C ASN A 443 16.26 -21.87 29.76
N LYS A 444 15.99 -21.03 30.76
CA LYS A 444 16.08 -21.39 32.18
C LYS A 444 14.97 -22.36 32.64
N ASN A 445 13.79 -22.25 32.01
CA ASN A 445 12.58 -22.90 32.51
C ASN A 445 12.08 -24.07 31.63
N LYS A 446 12.43 -24.13 30.35
CA LYS A 446 11.89 -25.12 29.39
C LYS A 446 12.05 -26.56 29.86
N ASN A 447 13.17 -26.90 30.53
CA ASN A 447 13.46 -28.26 30.99
C ASN A 447 12.81 -28.60 32.34
N LYS A 448 12.23 -27.61 33.03
CA LYS A 448 11.52 -27.82 34.31
C LYS A 448 10.13 -28.42 34.11
N SER A 449 9.50 -28.20 32.96
CA SER A 449 8.16 -28.68 32.61
C SER A 449 8.21 -29.54 31.35
N LYS A 450 7.65 -30.73 31.40
CA LYS A 450 7.51 -31.61 30.22
C LYS A 450 6.65 -30.96 29.14
N LEU A 451 5.59 -30.28 29.54
CA LEU A 451 4.70 -29.58 28.62
C LEU A 451 5.42 -28.42 27.94
N MET A 452 6.08 -27.55 28.70
CA MET A 452 6.83 -26.42 28.14
C MET A 452 7.95 -26.88 27.22
N ASN A 453 8.65 -27.94 27.58
CA ASN A 453 9.70 -28.56 26.74
C ASN A 453 9.11 -29.12 25.43
N GLY A 454 7.99 -29.84 25.52
CA GLY A 454 7.26 -30.34 24.35
C GLY A 454 6.82 -29.24 23.40
N MET A 455 6.27 -28.14 23.93
CA MET A 455 5.88 -26.94 23.17
C MET A 455 7.11 -26.27 22.54
N TYR A 456 8.18 -26.06 23.31
CA TYR A 456 9.42 -25.47 22.84
C TYR A 456 10.05 -26.30 21.70
N ASN A 457 10.06 -27.64 21.83
CA ASN A 457 10.62 -28.51 20.80
C ASN A 457 9.88 -28.43 19.48
N CYS A 458 8.57 -28.20 19.52
CA CYS A 458 7.75 -28.08 18.30
C CYS A 458 7.78 -26.68 17.68
N SER A 459 7.79 -25.61 18.50
CA SER A 459 7.86 -24.23 18.03
C SER A 459 8.28 -23.26 19.15
N PRO A 460 9.58 -22.95 19.25
CA PRO A 460 10.06 -21.86 20.09
C PRO A 460 9.36 -20.52 19.75
N LYS A 461 9.09 -20.30 18.48
CA LYS A 461 8.45 -19.08 17.93
C LYS A 461 7.04 -18.85 18.49
N ILE A 462 6.17 -19.86 18.43
CA ILE A 462 4.80 -19.75 18.97
C ILE A 462 4.83 -19.60 20.48
N LEU A 463 5.72 -20.32 21.16
CA LEU A 463 5.91 -20.21 22.60
C LEU A 463 6.30 -18.79 23.01
N TYR A 464 7.29 -18.20 22.30
CA TYR A 464 7.72 -16.81 22.51
C TYR A 464 6.59 -15.80 22.28
N MET A 465 5.82 -16.00 21.21
CA MET A 465 4.65 -15.17 20.93
C MET A 465 3.62 -15.21 22.06
N CYS A 466 3.32 -16.41 22.59
CA CYS A 466 2.37 -16.54 23.71
C CYS A 466 2.86 -15.79 24.94
N PHE A 467 4.14 -15.84 25.25
CA PHE A 467 4.73 -15.10 26.38
C PHE A 467 4.65 -13.58 26.16
N ASN A 468 4.89 -13.09 24.92
CA ASN A 468 4.68 -11.69 24.61
C ASN A 468 3.21 -11.26 24.76
N ILE A 469 2.25 -12.10 24.34
CA ILE A 469 0.81 -11.81 24.51
C ILE A 469 0.44 -11.75 26.00
N ILE A 470 0.98 -12.64 26.81
CA ILE A 470 0.69 -12.70 28.25
C ILE A 470 1.27 -11.49 29.00
N ARG A 471 2.47 -11.05 28.60
CA ARG A 471 3.17 -9.94 29.26
C ARG A 471 2.62 -8.57 28.86
N ASN A 472 2.26 -8.40 27.58
CA ASN A 472 1.76 -7.12 27.11
C ASN A 472 0.28 -6.94 27.43
N THR A 473 -0.11 -5.71 27.77
CA THR A 473 -1.49 -5.34 28.02
C THR A 473 -2.19 -4.84 26.76
N GLY A 474 -3.50 -5.06 26.68
CA GLY A 474 -4.36 -4.56 25.61
C GLY A 474 -4.51 -5.51 24.42
N ASN A 475 -5.16 -5.05 23.38
CA ASN A 475 -5.59 -5.87 22.25
C ASN A 475 -4.43 -6.28 21.34
N ALA A 476 -4.40 -7.57 20.98
CA ALA A 476 -3.39 -8.19 20.11
C ALA A 476 -3.95 -8.54 18.74
N LEU A 477 -3.14 -8.30 17.70
CA LEU A 477 -3.34 -8.86 16.36
C LEU A 477 -2.28 -9.92 16.10
N VAL A 478 -2.68 -11.15 15.79
CA VAL A 478 -1.78 -12.22 15.34
C VAL A 478 -2.00 -12.46 13.85
N TYR A 479 -0.93 -12.36 13.07
CA TYR A 479 -0.93 -12.65 11.65
C TYR A 479 -0.13 -13.90 11.36
N THR A 480 -0.72 -14.86 10.66
CA THR A 480 -0.05 -16.05 10.13
C THR A 480 -0.54 -16.38 8.73
N ASN A 481 0.37 -16.88 7.89
CA ASN A 481 0.04 -17.32 6.53
C ASN A 481 -0.79 -18.63 6.52
N TYR A 482 -0.83 -19.35 7.63
CA TYR A 482 -1.43 -20.68 7.74
C TYR A 482 -2.66 -20.65 8.64
N VAL A 483 -3.74 -21.27 8.17
CA VAL A 483 -4.97 -21.46 8.96
C VAL A 483 -4.97 -22.85 9.58
N ASN A 484 -4.80 -23.87 8.76
CA ASN A 484 -4.78 -25.25 9.17
C ASN A 484 -3.36 -25.71 9.58
N MET A 485 -3.28 -26.79 10.31
CA MET A 485 -2.04 -27.47 10.68
C MET A 485 -1.07 -26.54 11.44
N GLU A 486 0.02 -26.09 10.82
CA GLU A 486 1.10 -25.28 11.40
C GLU A 486 0.72 -23.80 11.68
N GLY A 487 -0.55 -23.44 11.55
CA GLY A 487 -1.07 -22.09 11.72
C GLY A 487 -2.04 -21.93 12.89
N ILE A 488 -3.16 -21.27 12.63
CA ILE A 488 -4.16 -20.91 13.65
C ILE A 488 -4.60 -22.13 14.48
N GLN A 489 -4.75 -23.31 13.87
CA GLN A 489 -5.18 -24.52 14.61
C GLN A 489 -4.21 -24.88 15.73
N VAL A 490 -2.91 -24.85 15.47
CA VAL A 490 -1.90 -25.17 16.49
C VAL A 490 -1.77 -24.04 17.49
N ILE A 491 -1.83 -22.78 17.07
CA ILE A 491 -1.79 -21.61 17.95
C ILE A 491 -2.89 -21.72 19.03
N LYS A 492 -4.10 -22.15 18.64
CA LYS A 492 -5.19 -22.37 19.59
C LYS A 492 -4.89 -23.40 20.68
N ILE A 493 -4.09 -24.44 20.35
CA ILE A 493 -3.66 -25.41 21.36
C ILE A 493 -2.73 -24.72 22.38
N TYR A 494 -1.74 -23.92 21.92
CA TYR A 494 -0.91 -23.14 22.82
C TYR A 494 -1.78 -22.22 23.70
N PHE A 495 -2.71 -21.49 23.11
CA PHE A 495 -3.61 -20.59 23.83
C PHE A 495 -4.39 -21.30 24.92
N LYS A 496 -4.89 -22.53 24.63
CA LYS A 496 -5.61 -23.34 25.60
C LYS A 496 -4.76 -23.66 26.82
N PHE A 497 -3.51 -24.09 26.63
CA PHE A 497 -2.61 -24.46 27.74
C PHE A 497 -2.12 -23.24 28.52
N PHE A 498 -1.97 -22.07 27.87
CA PHE A 498 -1.61 -20.81 28.50
C PHE A 498 -2.81 -20.01 29.04
N ASN A 499 -4.01 -20.59 29.02
CA ASN A 499 -5.25 -19.93 29.47
C ASN A 499 -5.54 -18.59 28.75
N ILE A 500 -5.13 -18.46 27.48
CA ILE A 500 -5.50 -17.35 26.62
C ILE A 500 -6.87 -17.68 26.01
N THR A 501 -7.96 -17.28 26.66
CA THR A 501 -9.34 -17.70 26.31
C THR A 501 -10.10 -16.67 25.49
N LYS A 502 -9.72 -15.38 25.57
CA LYS A 502 -10.38 -14.25 24.89
C LYS A 502 -9.80 -14.01 23.50
N TYR A 503 -9.95 -14.94 22.58
CA TYR A 503 -9.48 -14.81 21.20
C TYR A 503 -10.57 -15.03 20.17
N GLY A 504 -10.41 -14.42 19.01
CA GLY A 504 -11.26 -14.60 17.83
C GLY A 504 -10.47 -14.89 16.56
N GLU A 505 -11.12 -15.54 15.63
CA GLU A 505 -10.55 -15.90 14.33
C GLU A 505 -11.22 -15.05 13.23
N TYR A 506 -10.41 -14.52 12.31
CA TYR A 506 -10.89 -13.76 11.17
C TYR A 506 -10.09 -14.16 9.91
N HIS A 507 -10.53 -15.22 9.24
CA HIS A 507 -9.85 -15.79 8.07
C HIS A 507 -10.81 -16.38 7.06
N GLY A 508 -10.32 -16.67 5.85
CA GLY A 508 -11.14 -17.18 4.73
C GLY A 508 -11.75 -18.56 4.94
N GLY A 509 -11.20 -19.36 5.86
CA GLY A 509 -11.77 -20.68 6.22
C GLY A 509 -13.08 -20.60 7.01
N ILE A 510 -13.42 -19.43 7.57
CA ILE A 510 -14.73 -19.18 8.17
C ILE A 510 -15.68 -18.77 7.04
N VAL A 511 -16.51 -19.71 6.58
CA VAL A 511 -17.44 -19.50 5.45
C VAL A 511 -18.52 -18.48 5.81
N ASP A 512 -19.01 -18.55 7.06
CA ASP A 512 -20.06 -17.67 7.54
C ASP A 512 -19.53 -16.24 7.72
N ARG A 513 -20.07 -15.33 6.94
CA ARG A 513 -19.73 -13.92 6.97
C ARG A 513 -20.21 -13.22 8.26
N GLU A 514 -21.34 -13.63 8.82
CA GLU A 514 -21.90 -13.02 10.03
C GLU A 514 -21.00 -13.30 11.22
N ILE A 515 -20.48 -14.51 11.35
CA ILE A 515 -19.53 -14.87 12.41
C ILE A 515 -18.27 -14.00 12.32
N ARG A 516 -17.74 -13.80 11.12
CA ARG A 516 -16.57 -12.92 10.91
C ARG A 516 -16.87 -11.47 11.32
N GLU A 517 -17.98 -10.93 10.85
CA GLU A 517 -18.37 -9.55 11.17
C GLU A 517 -18.67 -9.36 12.64
N LYS A 518 -19.28 -10.36 13.30
CA LYS A 518 -19.51 -10.35 14.76
C LYS A 518 -18.18 -10.34 15.52
N THR A 519 -17.22 -11.18 15.13
CA THR A 519 -15.88 -11.19 15.72
C THR A 519 -15.19 -9.83 15.59
N ARG A 520 -15.22 -9.24 14.39
CA ARG A 520 -14.66 -7.92 14.15
C ARG A 520 -15.34 -6.82 14.94
N SER A 521 -16.67 -6.84 15.00
CA SER A 521 -17.45 -5.85 15.74
C SER A 521 -17.17 -5.93 17.24
N LEU A 522 -17.08 -7.14 17.79
CA LEU A 522 -16.76 -7.37 19.20
C LEU A 522 -15.34 -6.88 19.52
N PHE A 523 -14.36 -7.16 18.64
CA PHE A 523 -12.98 -6.69 18.82
C PHE A 523 -12.90 -5.16 18.80
N ASN A 524 -13.65 -4.51 17.90
CA ASN A 524 -13.65 -3.06 17.72
C ASN A 524 -14.59 -2.31 18.66
N ASP A 525 -15.33 -2.99 19.54
CA ASP A 525 -16.23 -2.33 20.49
C ASP A 525 -15.43 -1.34 21.37
N PRO A 526 -15.88 -0.08 21.51
CA PRO A 526 -15.22 0.88 22.39
C PRO A 526 -15.03 0.39 23.83
N LYS A 527 -15.92 -0.47 24.33
CA LYS A 527 -15.81 -1.11 25.64
C LYS A 527 -14.72 -2.19 25.68
N ASN A 528 -14.30 -2.71 24.53
CA ASN A 528 -13.22 -3.68 24.41
C ASN A 528 -11.83 -3.03 24.26
N LYS A 529 -11.67 -1.78 24.59
CA LYS A 529 -10.39 -1.05 24.40
C LYS A 529 -9.20 -1.70 25.12
N ASN A 530 -9.43 -2.43 26.20
CA ASN A 530 -8.42 -3.14 26.99
C ASN A 530 -8.39 -4.66 26.74
N GLY A 531 -9.21 -5.19 25.83
CA GLY A 531 -9.30 -6.63 25.56
C GLY A 531 -10.21 -7.41 26.50
N ASP A 532 -11.18 -6.74 27.14
CA ASP A 532 -12.04 -7.35 28.15
C ASP A 532 -12.97 -8.42 27.58
N PHE A 533 -13.44 -8.24 26.34
CA PHE A 533 -14.29 -9.19 25.63
C PHE A 533 -13.50 -10.09 24.71
N LEU A 534 -12.58 -9.51 23.91
CA LEU A 534 -11.77 -10.19 22.93
C LEU A 534 -10.37 -9.56 22.91
N ASN A 535 -9.41 -10.25 23.52
CA ASN A 535 -8.05 -9.74 23.65
C ASN A 535 -7.20 -9.97 22.39
N VAL A 536 -7.37 -11.13 21.72
CA VAL A 536 -6.57 -11.51 20.57
C VAL A 536 -7.45 -11.72 19.35
N ILE A 537 -7.08 -11.13 18.21
CA ILE A 537 -7.66 -11.47 16.91
C ILE A 537 -6.60 -12.10 16.00
N MET A 538 -6.89 -13.29 15.46
CA MET A 538 -6.01 -13.99 14.54
C MET A 538 -6.50 -13.82 13.11
N ILE A 539 -5.63 -13.35 12.20
CA ILE A 539 -5.97 -13.12 10.80
C ILE A 539 -5.02 -13.87 9.86
N SER A 540 -5.52 -14.16 8.65
CA SER A 540 -4.75 -14.75 7.56
C SER A 540 -4.69 -13.81 6.33
N PRO A 541 -3.81 -14.08 5.34
CA PRO A 541 -3.67 -13.25 4.14
C PRO A 541 -4.97 -12.94 3.39
N ALA A 542 -5.93 -13.86 3.38
CA ALA A 542 -7.20 -13.68 2.68
C ALA A 542 -8.04 -12.53 3.23
N MET A 543 -7.83 -12.15 4.49
CA MET A 543 -8.61 -11.14 5.20
C MET A 543 -7.83 -9.86 5.52
N THR A 544 -6.64 -9.69 4.97
CA THR A 544 -5.85 -8.45 5.16
C THR A 544 -6.44 -7.25 4.42
N GLU A 545 -7.30 -7.46 3.44
CA GLU A 545 -7.97 -6.39 2.69
C GLU A 545 -9.36 -6.10 3.28
N GLY A 546 -9.68 -4.83 3.50
CA GLY A 546 -11.03 -4.41 3.95
C GLY A 546 -11.30 -4.47 5.47
N VAL A 547 -10.36 -4.93 6.30
CA VAL A 547 -10.52 -4.95 7.75
C VAL A 547 -9.92 -3.72 8.40
N ASN A 548 -10.67 -3.08 9.29
CA ASN A 548 -10.20 -2.02 10.18
C ASN A 548 -10.25 -2.56 11.60
N LEU A 549 -9.13 -2.45 12.32
CA LEU A 549 -9.04 -2.82 13.71
C LEU A 549 -8.74 -1.57 14.54
N THR A 550 -9.36 -1.49 15.72
CA THR A 550 -9.21 -0.35 16.65
C THR A 550 -8.55 -0.79 17.94
N ASN A 551 -7.87 0.15 18.60
CA ASN A 551 -7.24 -0.04 19.91
C ASN A 551 -6.25 -1.22 19.99
N VAL A 552 -5.60 -1.57 18.90
CA VAL A 552 -4.57 -2.63 18.87
C VAL A 552 -3.31 -2.13 19.55
N ARG A 553 -2.81 -2.82 20.56
CA ARG A 553 -1.59 -2.44 21.30
C ARG A 553 -0.36 -3.21 20.83
N HIS A 554 -0.52 -4.43 20.35
CA HIS A 554 0.58 -5.20 19.82
C HIS A 554 0.17 -6.07 18.61
N VAL A 555 1.09 -6.21 17.67
CA VAL A 555 0.92 -6.98 16.43
C VAL A 555 2.00 -8.03 16.37
N HIS A 556 1.62 -9.27 16.14
CA HIS A 556 2.52 -10.41 16.05
C HIS A 556 2.52 -10.97 14.63
N ILE A 557 3.64 -10.83 13.93
CA ILE A 557 3.87 -11.37 12.58
C ILE A 557 4.69 -12.65 12.72
N LEU A 558 4.06 -13.80 12.57
CA LEU A 558 4.71 -15.09 12.78
C LEU A 558 5.65 -15.50 11.67
N GLU A 559 5.32 -15.18 10.43
CA GLU A 559 6.17 -15.55 9.30
C GLU A 559 6.44 -14.35 8.40
N PRO A 560 7.65 -14.27 7.81
CA PRO A 560 7.92 -13.30 6.76
C PRO A 560 7.08 -13.61 5.51
N HIS A 561 6.88 -12.60 4.70
CA HIS A 561 6.21 -12.73 3.41
C HIS A 561 7.15 -12.28 2.29
N TRP A 562 7.11 -12.94 1.14
CA TRP A 562 7.89 -12.62 -0.07
C TRP A 562 7.79 -11.16 -0.51
N ASN A 563 6.84 -10.44 0.06
CA ASN A 563 6.57 -9.05 -0.19
C ASN A 563 6.29 -8.30 1.11
N LEU A 564 7.19 -7.38 1.48
CA LEU A 564 7.07 -6.58 2.69
C LEU A 564 5.86 -5.66 2.68
N VAL A 565 5.41 -5.21 1.50
CA VAL A 565 4.21 -4.36 1.38
C VAL A 565 2.99 -5.05 2.00
N ARG A 566 2.89 -6.37 1.87
CA ARG A 566 1.79 -7.13 2.50
C ARG A 566 1.86 -7.09 4.03
N ILE A 567 3.05 -7.20 4.58
CA ILE A 567 3.25 -7.06 6.03
C ILE A 567 2.91 -5.63 6.49
N GLN A 568 3.34 -4.62 5.73
CA GLN A 568 2.98 -3.22 6.00
C GLN A 568 1.46 -3.00 5.93
N GLN A 569 0.76 -3.63 4.98
CA GLN A 569 -0.70 -3.59 4.92
C GLN A 569 -1.36 -4.20 6.16
N VAL A 570 -0.82 -5.32 6.69
CA VAL A 570 -1.30 -5.93 7.95
C VAL A 570 -1.13 -4.95 9.12
N ILE A 571 0.07 -4.39 9.26
CA ILE A 571 0.37 -3.40 10.31
C ILE A 571 -0.55 -2.18 10.16
N GLY A 572 -0.73 -1.69 8.95
CA GLY A 572 -1.62 -0.56 8.63
C GLY A 572 -3.11 -0.82 8.91
N ARG A 573 -3.53 -2.08 9.15
CA ARG A 573 -4.89 -2.38 9.64
C ARG A 573 -5.07 -2.04 11.11
N SER A 574 -3.98 -2.09 11.87
CA SER A 574 -3.95 -1.76 13.29
C SER A 574 -3.66 -0.28 13.55
N ILE A 575 -2.92 0.38 12.64
CA ILE A 575 -2.49 1.77 12.80
C ILE A 575 -3.13 2.60 11.69
N ARG A 576 -4.31 3.13 11.96
CA ARG A 576 -5.05 4.05 11.09
C ARG A 576 -5.32 5.35 11.80
N GLN A 577 -5.67 6.36 11.02
CA GLN A 577 -6.08 7.65 11.57
C GLN A 577 -7.17 7.45 12.63
N CYS A 578 -6.90 7.92 13.83
CA CYS A 578 -7.79 7.85 14.99
C CYS A 578 -8.26 6.44 15.40
N SER A 579 -7.56 5.37 14.99
CA SER A 579 -7.91 4.01 15.37
C SER A 579 -7.75 3.75 16.88
N HIS A 580 -7.01 4.60 17.60
CA HIS A 580 -6.75 4.52 19.04
C HIS A 580 -7.44 5.61 19.86
N GLN A 581 -8.46 6.28 19.28
CA GLN A 581 -9.14 7.42 19.94
C GLN A 581 -9.81 7.10 21.29
N ASN A 582 -10.11 5.81 21.54
CA ASN A 582 -10.73 5.37 22.79
C ASN A 582 -9.73 5.16 23.94
N LEU A 583 -8.42 5.18 23.60
CA LEU A 583 -7.34 5.09 24.57
C LEU A 583 -6.85 6.49 25.00
N PRO A 584 -6.32 6.63 26.23
CA PRO A 584 -5.59 7.83 26.64
C PRO A 584 -4.42 8.12 25.68
N MET A 585 -4.03 9.40 25.54
CA MET A 585 -2.99 9.81 24.57
C MET A 585 -1.66 9.09 24.81
N ASN A 586 -1.26 8.93 26.06
CA ASN A 586 -0.01 8.23 26.46
C ASN A 586 -0.05 6.71 26.20
N GLU A 587 -1.21 6.14 25.94
CA GLU A 587 -1.37 4.72 25.61
C GLU A 587 -1.53 4.46 24.11
N ARG A 588 -1.51 5.48 23.26
CA ARG A 588 -1.65 5.34 21.81
C ARG A 588 -0.35 4.91 21.15
N ASN A 589 0.11 3.71 21.50
CA ASN A 589 1.28 3.09 20.89
C ASN A 589 0.98 1.66 20.45
N VAL A 590 1.74 1.16 19.46
CA VAL A 590 1.63 -0.19 18.91
C VAL A 590 3.01 -0.79 18.79
N ILE A 591 3.23 -1.93 19.44
CA ILE A 591 4.46 -2.70 19.30
C ILE A 591 4.23 -3.78 18.24
N VAL A 592 5.06 -3.79 17.22
CA VAL A 592 5.02 -4.80 16.15
C VAL A 592 6.15 -5.79 16.35
N TYR A 593 5.82 -7.03 16.67
CA TYR A 593 6.77 -8.13 16.81
C TYR A 593 6.84 -8.90 15.49
N LYS A 594 8.03 -9.00 14.90
CA LYS A 594 8.33 -9.86 13.76
C LYS A 594 9.22 -10.98 14.25
N TYR A 595 8.80 -12.22 14.05
CA TYR A 595 9.51 -13.39 14.54
C TYR A 595 10.25 -14.11 13.42
N PHE A 596 11.56 -14.32 13.61
CA PHE A 596 12.41 -15.06 12.70
C PHE A 596 13.07 -16.22 13.43
N ILE A 597 12.99 -17.40 12.83
CA ILE A 597 13.69 -18.56 13.37
C ILE A 597 15.08 -18.70 12.73
N LYS A 598 16.08 -19.06 13.50
CA LYS A 598 17.44 -19.29 13.02
C LYS A 598 18.00 -20.63 13.50
N ARG A 599 18.97 -21.17 12.75
CA ARG A 599 19.69 -22.37 13.11
C ARG A 599 20.89 -22.05 14.01
N LYS A 600 21.39 -23.06 14.70
CA LYS A 600 22.62 -22.95 15.50
C LYS A 600 23.88 -22.85 14.65
N ASN A 601 23.89 -23.46 13.47
CA ASN A 601 25.01 -23.55 12.55
C ASN A 601 25.15 -22.38 11.57
N GLU A 602 24.47 -21.23 11.81
CA GLU A 602 24.48 -20.02 11.01
C GLU A 602 24.00 -20.15 9.55
N LYS A 603 23.66 -21.36 9.07
CA LYS A 603 23.07 -21.55 7.75
C LYS A 603 21.69 -20.86 7.73
N PRO A 604 21.40 -19.97 6.75
CA PRO A 604 20.16 -19.20 6.75
C PRO A 604 18.94 -20.12 6.64
N THR A 605 17.92 -19.81 7.40
CA THR A 605 16.63 -20.48 7.34
C THR A 605 15.79 -19.91 6.21
N THR A 606 14.69 -20.60 5.88
CA THR A 606 13.73 -20.07 4.90
C THR A 606 13.09 -18.75 5.35
N ASP A 607 12.89 -18.54 6.65
CA ASP A 607 12.42 -17.25 7.18
C ASP A 607 13.41 -16.11 6.86
N GLN A 608 14.69 -16.33 7.14
CA GLN A 608 15.75 -15.36 6.88
C GLN A 608 15.91 -15.09 5.38
N THR A 609 15.94 -16.15 4.56
CA THR A 609 16.03 -16.04 3.09
C THR A 609 14.84 -15.25 2.50
N ILE A 610 13.61 -15.55 2.94
CA ILE A 610 12.42 -14.82 2.46
C ILE A 610 12.46 -13.35 2.89
N ASN A 611 12.88 -13.07 4.14
CA ASN A 611 13.00 -11.70 4.62
C ASN A 611 14.05 -10.91 3.83
N GLU A 612 15.21 -11.51 3.57
CA GLU A 612 16.26 -10.88 2.76
C GLU A 612 15.80 -10.56 1.34
N ILE A 613 15.21 -11.55 0.64
CA ILE A 613 14.66 -11.35 -0.71
C ILE A 613 13.60 -10.26 -0.70
N ALA A 614 12.68 -10.29 0.28
CA ALA A 614 11.62 -9.32 0.39
C ALA A 614 12.14 -7.91 0.69
N THR A 615 13.19 -7.80 1.51
CA THR A 615 13.85 -6.52 1.84
C THR A 615 14.58 -5.95 0.62
N ASN A 616 15.33 -6.77 -0.11
CA ASN A 616 16.02 -6.32 -1.32
C ASN A 616 15.03 -5.84 -2.39
N LYS A 617 13.93 -6.59 -2.61
CA LYS A 617 12.84 -6.16 -3.50
C LYS A 617 12.19 -4.85 -3.04
N TYR A 618 11.94 -4.72 -1.76
CA TYR A 618 11.33 -3.52 -1.19
C TYR A 618 12.24 -2.30 -1.36
N ASN A 619 13.53 -2.43 -1.07
CA ASN A 619 14.49 -1.34 -1.21
C ASN A 619 14.56 -0.84 -2.66
N LEU A 620 14.62 -1.75 -3.64
CA LEU A 620 14.56 -1.37 -5.05
C LEU A 620 13.27 -0.61 -5.39
N LEU A 621 12.12 -1.15 -5.00
CA LEU A 621 10.83 -0.53 -5.26
C LEU A 621 10.67 0.82 -4.55
N ASP A 622 11.22 0.95 -3.35
CA ASP A 622 11.16 2.20 -2.58
C ASP A 622 11.89 3.34 -3.29
N THR A 623 13.02 3.08 -3.97
CA THR A 623 13.70 4.12 -4.75
C THR A 623 12.85 4.61 -5.93
N PHE A 624 12.09 3.73 -6.58
CA PHE A 624 11.12 4.13 -7.61
C PHE A 624 9.94 4.88 -7.00
N LEU A 625 9.42 4.41 -5.87
CA LEU A 625 8.32 5.09 -5.18
C LEU A 625 8.73 6.47 -4.68
N GLN A 626 9.97 6.62 -4.24
CA GLN A 626 10.52 7.93 -3.88
C GLN A 626 10.54 8.87 -5.10
N ALA A 627 10.99 8.40 -6.26
CA ALA A 627 10.95 9.17 -7.49
C ALA A 627 9.52 9.56 -7.89
N VAL A 628 8.53 8.67 -7.68
CA VAL A 628 7.10 8.94 -7.89
C VAL A 628 6.58 10.01 -6.94
N LYS A 629 6.91 9.93 -5.64
CA LYS A 629 6.51 10.90 -4.62
C LYS A 629 7.08 12.30 -4.90
N GLU A 630 8.35 12.36 -5.26
CA GLU A 630 9.04 13.61 -5.64
C GLU A 630 8.39 14.29 -6.85
N ALA A 631 7.92 13.50 -7.82
CA ALA A 631 7.26 13.98 -9.03
C ALA A 631 5.75 14.24 -8.89
N ALA A 632 5.20 14.10 -7.68
CA ALA A 632 3.78 14.36 -7.43
C ALA A 632 3.44 15.84 -7.70
N ILE A 633 2.26 16.06 -8.31
CA ILE A 633 1.78 17.40 -8.69
C ILE A 633 1.59 18.35 -7.50
N ASP A 634 1.30 17.77 -6.34
CA ASP A 634 1.00 18.45 -5.08
C ASP A 634 2.16 18.35 -4.08
N CYS A 635 3.34 17.93 -4.54
CA CYS A 635 4.50 17.74 -3.68
C CYS A 635 4.79 18.98 -2.84
N GLU A 636 4.92 20.17 -3.43
CA GLU A 636 5.22 21.41 -2.71
C GLU A 636 4.05 21.89 -1.82
N LEU A 637 2.81 21.56 -2.19
CA LEU A 637 1.64 21.90 -1.39
C LEU A 637 1.57 21.11 -0.08
N PHE A 638 2.05 19.88 -0.09
CA PHE A 638 1.93 18.96 1.05
C PHE A 638 3.28 18.51 1.60
N LYS A 639 4.38 19.14 1.19
CA LYS A 639 5.74 18.81 1.61
C LYS A 639 5.88 18.72 3.13
N GLU A 640 5.36 19.70 3.86
CA GLU A 640 5.49 19.80 5.31
C GLU A 640 4.81 18.62 6.04
N VAL A 641 3.68 18.13 5.53
CA VAL A 641 2.92 17.02 6.15
C VAL A 641 3.37 15.65 5.66
N ASN A 642 3.92 15.59 4.43
CA ASN A 642 4.45 14.35 3.85
C ASN A 642 5.86 14.02 4.33
N GLN A 643 6.53 14.96 5.00
CA GLN A 643 7.86 14.78 5.54
C GLN A 643 7.80 13.91 6.81
N SER A 644 8.20 12.64 6.69
CA SER A 644 8.71 11.86 7.82
C SER A 644 10.20 12.23 8.05
N ASP A 645 10.88 11.62 8.98
CA ASP A 645 12.22 11.98 9.47
C ASP A 645 13.37 11.95 8.42
N GLY A 646 13.14 12.25 7.15
CA GLY A 646 14.12 12.26 6.06
C GLY A 646 14.00 13.48 5.13
N GLU A 647 15.04 13.73 4.33
CA GLU A 647 14.99 14.73 3.27
C GLU A 647 13.98 14.32 2.19
N TYR A 648 12.92 15.10 2.07
CA TYR A 648 11.93 14.97 1.01
C TYR A 648 12.03 16.18 0.10
N SER A 649 12.53 16.00 -1.12
CA SER A 649 12.67 17.06 -2.10
C SER A 649 11.70 16.86 -3.25
N CYS A 650 10.97 17.90 -3.63
CA CYS A 650 10.11 17.84 -4.78
C CYS A 650 10.91 17.89 -6.07
N PHE A 651 10.46 17.15 -7.09
CA PHE A 651 11.04 17.19 -8.41
C PHE A 651 10.96 18.61 -8.97
N LYS A 652 12.12 19.22 -9.17
CA LYS A 652 12.25 20.48 -9.89
C LYS A 652 12.62 20.13 -11.31
N PHE A 653 11.76 20.47 -12.25
CA PHE A 653 12.01 20.22 -13.65
C PHE A 653 13.35 20.89 -14.01
N ALA A 654 14.38 20.10 -14.26
CA ALA A 654 15.63 20.60 -14.81
C ALA A 654 15.37 20.94 -16.28
N ALA A 655 15.26 22.23 -16.60
CA ALA A 655 15.39 22.65 -17.98
C ALA A 655 16.79 22.26 -18.44
N GLU A 656 16.88 21.54 -19.57
CA GLU A 656 18.15 21.38 -20.22
C GLU A 656 18.78 22.76 -20.37
N ASP A 657 20.02 22.86 -19.92
CA ASP A 657 20.93 23.95 -20.16
C ASP A 657 20.34 25.32 -20.44
N LYS A 658 20.59 26.21 -19.51
CA LYS A 658 20.32 27.65 -19.64
C LYS A 658 18.87 27.89 -19.95
N LEU A 659 18.17 28.56 -19.15
CA LEU A 659 16.91 29.22 -19.44
C LEU A 659 16.91 29.73 -20.89
N SER A 660 17.01 28.76 -21.83
CA SER A 660 16.91 29.05 -23.25
C SER A 660 15.48 29.49 -23.47
N LYS A 661 15.30 30.45 -24.34
CA LYS A 661 14.02 31.06 -24.67
C LYS A 661 12.94 30.05 -25.10
N GLU A 662 13.32 28.78 -25.29
CA GLU A 662 12.44 27.69 -25.69
C GLU A 662 12.66 26.48 -24.79
N LEU A 663 11.85 26.40 -23.73
CA LEU A 663 11.70 25.15 -23.00
C LEU A 663 10.92 24.18 -23.89
N GLY A 664 11.58 23.08 -24.23
CA GLY A 664 10.98 22.01 -25.01
C GLY A 664 9.91 21.25 -24.23
N TYR A 665 9.41 20.17 -24.80
CA TYR A 665 8.48 19.26 -24.13
C TYR A 665 9.13 18.60 -22.90
N ALA A 666 8.34 18.23 -21.88
CA ALA A 666 8.83 17.52 -20.70
C ALA A 666 9.52 16.20 -21.08
N PHE A 667 9.07 15.56 -22.15
CA PHE A 667 9.65 14.35 -22.72
C PHE A 667 9.33 14.24 -24.21
N ARG A 668 10.11 13.46 -24.95
CA ARG A 668 9.86 13.13 -26.36
C ARG A 668 9.05 11.86 -26.47
N LYS A 669 8.29 11.71 -27.55
CA LYS A 669 7.47 10.52 -27.82
C LYS A 669 8.30 9.24 -27.76
N ASN A 670 9.48 9.26 -28.41
CA ASN A 670 10.41 8.14 -28.35
C ASN A 670 11.35 8.30 -27.15
N ILE A 671 11.32 7.35 -26.24
CA ILE A 671 12.15 7.34 -25.03
C ILE A 671 13.67 7.30 -25.35
N TYR A 672 14.05 6.66 -26.42
CA TYR A 672 15.46 6.56 -26.85
C TYR A 672 16.03 7.89 -27.33
N ASP A 673 15.18 8.81 -27.82
CA ASP A 673 15.63 10.17 -28.20
C ASP A 673 15.87 11.02 -26.93
N ASP A 674 15.14 10.79 -25.86
CA ASP A 674 15.42 11.41 -24.56
C ASP A 674 16.72 10.86 -23.97
N LEU A 675 16.94 9.53 -24.04
CA LEU A 675 18.17 8.89 -23.55
C LEU A 675 19.43 9.37 -24.27
N LYS A 676 19.38 9.54 -25.57
CA LYS A 676 20.54 10.07 -26.36
C LYS A 676 20.96 11.47 -25.89
N LYS A 677 20.01 12.27 -25.40
CA LYS A 677 20.30 13.60 -24.89
C LYS A 677 20.85 13.57 -23.47
N GLU A 678 20.30 12.74 -22.59
CA GLU A 678 20.80 12.59 -21.22
C GLU A 678 22.22 12.04 -21.19
N ASN A 679 22.56 11.10 -22.07
CA ASN A 679 23.91 10.57 -22.22
C ASN A 679 24.93 11.57 -22.84
N LYS A 680 24.47 12.66 -23.46
CA LYS A 680 25.37 13.62 -24.15
C LYS A 680 25.87 14.77 -23.29
N GLY A 681 25.48 14.87 -21.99
CA GLY A 681 26.04 15.95 -21.22
C GLY A 681 25.30 16.37 -19.95
N SER A 682 24.45 15.57 -19.37
CA SER A 682 24.02 15.84 -18.01
C SER A 682 25.00 15.22 -17.02
N ASN A 683 26.14 15.81 -16.85
CA ASN A 683 26.77 15.77 -15.54
C ASN A 683 25.73 16.26 -14.56
N SER A 684 25.27 15.31 -13.72
CA SER A 684 24.50 15.54 -12.50
C SER A 684 23.71 16.85 -12.49
N SER A 685 22.42 16.75 -12.38
CA SER A 685 21.53 17.85 -12.01
C SER A 685 21.91 18.43 -10.65
N HIS A 686 23.08 18.96 -10.51
CA HIS A 686 23.42 19.92 -9.49
C HIS A 686 22.68 21.18 -9.89
N TYR A 687 21.56 21.42 -9.24
CA TYR A 687 20.96 22.74 -9.22
C TYR A 687 22.00 23.72 -8.72
N GLU A 688 22.65 24.44 -9.61
CA GLU A 688 23.41 25.59 -9.19
C GLU A 688 22.43 26.59 -8.61
N THR A 689 22.51 26.81 -7.32
CA THR A 689 21.79 27.86 -6.64
C THR A 689 22.35 29.17 -7.13
N LYS A 690 21.72 29.79 -8.12
CA LYS A 690 22.14 31.07 -8.62
C LYS A 690 21.53 32.16 -7.76
N LYS A 691 22.36 32.94 -7.11
CA LYS A 691 21.90 34.16 -6.43
C LYS A 691 21.45 35.17 -7.49
N ILE A 692 20.18 35.54 -7.46
CA ILE A 692 19.61 36.56 -8.36
C ILE A 692 19.29 37.82 -7.55
N LYS A 693 19.51 38.98 -8.17
CA LYS A 693 19.08 40.25 -7.59
C LYS A 693 17.58 40.42 -7.86
N THR A 694 16.81 40.61 -6.80
CA THR A 694 15.37 40.84 -6.91
C THR A 694 14.97 42.11 -6.15
N PHE A 695 13.88 42.71 -6.57
CA PHE A 695 13.24 43.85 -5.92
C PHE A 695 11.86 43.44 -5.44
N LYS A 696 11.45 43.96 -4.29
CA LYS A 696 10.12 43.74 -3.76
C LYS A 696 9.15 44.66 -4.52
N ILE A 697 8.15 44.07 -5.15
CA ILE A 697 7.07 44.78 -5.82
C ILE A 697 5.73 44.46 -5.16
N LYS A 698 4.77 45.38 -5.32
CA LYS A 698 3.39 45.18 -4.89
C LYS A 698 2.50 45.08 -6.12
N ALA A 699 1.61 44.12 -6.14
CA ALA A 699 0.65 43.93 -7.22
C ALA A 699 -0.75 43.71 -6.66
N VAL A 700 -1.75 44.14 -7.42
CA VAL A 700 -3.17 44.03 -7.08
C VAL A 700 -3.79 42.97 -8.01
N THR A 701 -4.63 42.09 -7.48
CA THR A 701 -5.37 41.15 -8.30
C THR A 701 -6.48 41.84 -9.08
N LYS A 702 -6.72 41.38 -10.31
CA LYS A 702 -7.73 41.97 -11.21
C LYS A 702 -9.13 41.99 -10.59
N ASP A 703 -9.43 41.03 -9.73
CA ASP A 703 -10.76 40.81 -9.13
C ASP A 703 -10.84 41.15 -7.64
N SER A 704 -9.78 41.63 -7.02
CA SER A 704 -9.77 42.00 -5.61
C SER A 704 -8.87 43.21 -5.36
N SER A 705 -9.26 44.03 -4.42
CA SER A 705 -8.47 45.19 -3.96
C SER A 705 -7.27 44.78 -3.04
N THR A 706 -7.01 43.46 -2.91
CA THR A 706 -5.89 42.96 -2.06
C THR A 706 -4.57 43.23 -2.73
N VAL A 707 -3.69 43.90 -2.01
CA VAL A 707 -2.32 44.18 -2.43
C VAL A 707 -1.44 43.02 -1.93
N ASN A 708 -0.77 42.32 -2.84
CA ASN A 708 0.17 41.26 -2.51
C ASN A 708 1.60 41.69 -2.86
N GLU A 709 2.57 41.16 -2.13
CA GLU A 709 4.00 41.45 -2.31
C GLU A 709 4.67 40.29 -3.04
N TYR A 710 5.57 40.63 -3.97
CA TYR A 710 6.31 39.67 -4.79
C TYR A 710 7.77 40.10 -4.97
N TRP A 711 8.64 39.15 -5.34
CA TRP A 711 10.00 39.42 -5.74
C TRP A 711 10.10 39.55 -7.26
N TYR A 712 10.69 40.60 -7.77
CA TYR A 712 10.86 40.91 -9.19
C TYR A 712 12.32 40.94 -9.55
N ASN A 713 12.74 40.22 -10.58
CA ASN A 713 14.06 40.30 -11.18
C ASN A 713 14.01 41.16 -12.45
N PRO A 714 14.65 42.34 -12.46
CA PRO A 714 14.59 43.26 -13.60
C PRO A 714 15.37 42.76 -14.82
N ASP A 715 16.39 41.90 -14.63
CA ASP A 715 17.24 41.41 -15.70
C ASP A 715 16.48 40.39 -16.57
N THR A 716 15.69 39.54 -15.94
CA THR A 716 14.92 38.48 -16.62
C THR A 716 13.44 38.83 -16.80
N GLY A 717 12.96 39.81 -16.06
CA GLY A 717 11.53 40.12 -15.96
C GLY A 717 10.72 39.14 -15.13
N TYR A 718 11.36 38.17 -14.47
CA TYR A 718 10.65 37.16 -13.67
C TYR A 718 10.16 37.71 -12.35
N VAL A 719 8.96 37.24 -11.97
CA VAL A 719 8.31 37.55 -10.70
C VAL A 719 8.16 36.26 -9.90
N PHE A 720 8.61 36.32 -8.65
CA PHE A 720 8.57 35.20 -7.73
C PHE A 720 7.66 35.53 -6.55
N ASP A 721 7.04 34.52 -5.98
CA ASP A 721 6.30 34.67 -4.72
C ASP A 721 7.26 35.04 -3.56
N ILE A 722 6.71 35.39 -2.41
CA ILE A 722 7.46 35.69 -1.18
C ILE A 722 8.42 34.55 -0.84
N ASP A 723 8.01 33.33 -1.03
CA ASP A 723 8.89 32.16 -1.05
C ASP A 723 9.61 32.14 -2.41
N VAL A 724 10.84 32.63 -2.43
CA VAL A 724 11.66 32.91 -3.66
C VAL A 724 11.78 31.73 -4.62
N ASP A 725 11.40 30.54 -4.20
CA ASP A 725 11.44 29.31 -5.01
C ASP A 725 10.27 29.18 -6.00
N VAL A 726 9.25 30.01 -5.93
CA VAL A 726 8.05 29.89 -6.74
C VAL A 726 8.01 30.99 -7.80
N LEU A 727 8.37 30.67 -9.04
CA LEU A 727 8.20 31.55 -10.18
C LEU A 727 6.70 31.68 -10.52
N ILE A 728 6.14 32.89 -10.40
CA ILE A 728 4.72 33.15 -10.65
C ILE A 728 4.45 33.76 -12.01
N GLY A 729 5.43 34.43 -12.64
CA GLY A 729 5.21 35.02 -13.95
C GLY A 729 6.39 35.83 -14.44
N ARG A 730 6.16 36.53 -15.52
CA ARG A 730 7.12 37.42 -16.15
C ARG A 730 6.46 38.75 -16.47
N ILE A 731 7.10 39.85 -16.11
CA ILE A 731 6.72 41.20 -16.55
C ILE A 731 7.33 41.42 -17.93
N ASN A 732 6.49 41.64 -18.95
CA ASN A 732 6.94 42.10 -20.26
C ASN A 732 6.98 43.63 -20.25
N LYS A 733 8.09 44.17 -20.66
CA LYS A 733 8.19 45.60 -21.00
C LYS A 733 7.56 45.80 -22.36
N ASP A 734 6.37 46.30 -22.40
CA ASP A 734 5.74 46.67 -23.67
C ASP A 734 6.34 47.96 -24.24
N LYS A 735 6.14 48.21 -25.54
CA LYS A 735 6.70 49.38 -26.27
C LYS A 735 6.40 50.75 -25.60
N ASN A 736 5.49 50.79 -24.65
CA ASN A 736 5.11 51.98 -23.90
C ASN A 736 5.64 52.01 -22.45
N ASN A 737 6.67 51.24 -22.10
CA ASN A 737 7.27 51.23 -20.78
C ASN A 737 6.37 50.76 -19.61
N LEU A 738 5.22 50.17 -19.87
CA LEU A 738 4.36 49.60 -18.84
C LEU A 738 4.65 48.13 -18.66
N PRO A 739 4.99 47.65 -17.44
CA PRO A 739 5.14 46.23 -17.18
C PRO A 739 3.76 45.57 -17.10
N GLU A 740 3.43 44.71 -18.04
CA GLU A 740 2.30 43.79 -17.91
C GLU A 740 2.77 42.45 -17.38
N MET A 741 2.10 41.95 -16.32
CA MET A 741 2.16 40.56 -15.95
C MET A 741 1.23 39.77 -16.84
N ARG A 742 1.77 39.09 -17.87
CA ARG A 742 0.94 38.24 -18.72
C ARG A 742 0.60 36.94 -18.01
N ASP A 743 -0.70 36.69 -17.96
CA ASP A 743 -1.34 35.38 -17.86
C ASP A 743 -1.22 34.59 -16.57
N ILE A 744 -1.11 35.24 -15.50
CA ILE A 744 -1.81 34.72 -14.35
C ILE A 744 -3.17 35.45 -14.41
N GLU A 745 -4.23 34.70 -14.60
CA GLU A 745 -5.60 35.23 -14.75
C GLU A 745 -6.04 36.20 -13.63
N THR A 746 -5.12 36.58 -12.76
CA THR A 746 -5.38 37.26 -11.51
C THR A 746 -4.51 38.47 -11.22
N TYR A 747 -3.42 38.76 -11.94
CA TYR A 747 -2.54 39.86 -11.55
C TYR A 747 -2.20 40.76 -12.73
N ILE A 748 -2.69 42.00 -12.69
CA ILE A 748 -2.26 43.09 -13.57
C ILE A 748 -1.54 44.11 -12.72
N ILE A 749 -0.28 44.38 -13.06
CA ILE A 749 0.40 45.61 -12.62
C ILE A 749 -0.03 46.68 -13.60
N SER A 750 -0.96 47.53 -13.19
CA SER A 750 -1.67 48.39 -14.09
C SER A 750 -0.87 49.59 -14.61
N ASN A 751 0.24 49.97 -13.93
CA ASN A 751 1.05 51.14 -14.35
C ASN A 751 2.39 51.23 -13.61
N LEU A 752 3.48 51.62 -14.26
CA LEU A 752 4.75 51.94 -13.60
C LEU A 752 4.59 53.10 -12.61
N SER A 753 3.72 54.07 -12.90
CA SER A 753 3.39 55.16 -11.98
C SER A 753 2.65 54.73 -10.72
N GLU A 754 1.93 53.60 -10.77
CA GLU A 754 1.36 52.98 -9.57
C GLU A 754 2.38 52.14 -8.79
N LEU A 755 3.36 51.55 -9.47
CA LEU A 755 4.53 50.91 -8.83
C LEU A 755 5.37 51.91 -8.06
N ASP A 756 5.53 53.12 -8.56
CA ASP A 756 6.23 54.22 -7.86
C ASP A 756 5.49 54.66 -6.60
N LYS A 757 4.17 54.62 -6.58
CA LYS A 757 3.34 54.89 -5.39
C LYS A 757 3.56 53.86 -4.27
N TYR A 758 3.98 52.66 -4.60
CA TYR A 758 4.21 51.57 -3.64
C TYR A 758 5.68 51.41 -3.24
N LYS A 759 6.50 52.44 -3.33
CA LYS A 759 7.94 52.49 -2.95
C LYS A 759 8.62 51.11 -3.07
N LEU A 760 9.28 50.87 -4.18
CA LEU A 760 10.16 49.75 -4.40
C LEU A 760 11.16 49.66 -3.22
N SER A 761 10.94 48.82 -2.28
CA SER A 761 11.92 48.59 -1.23
C SER A 761 13.07 47.74 -1.80
N LYS A 762 14.23 48.30 -1.96
CA LYS A 762 15.46 47.57 -2.30
C LYS A 762 15.80 46.65 -1.16
N LYS A 763 15.59 45.35 -1.32
CA LYS A 763 16.25 44.35 -0.51
C LYS A 763 17.02 43.45 -1.44
N LEU A 764 18.32 43.42 -1.33
CA LEU A 764 19.19 42.39 -1.92
C LEU A 764 18.96 41.12 -1.10
N VAL A 765 18.51 40.06 -1.73
CA VAL A 765 18.52 38.72 -1.17
C VAL A 765 19.75 37.97 -1.67
#